data_46e79b97f0d838980fa6949bd5ebfa97
#
_entry.id   46e79b97f0d838980fa6949bd5ebfa97
#
_cell.length_a   1.000
_cell.length_b   1.000
_cell.length_c   1.000
_cell.angle_alpha   90.00
_cell.angle_beta   90.00
_cell.angle_gamma   90.00
#
_symmetry.space_group_name_H-M   'P 1'
#
loop_
_entity.id
_entity.type
_entity.pdbx_description
1 polymer ?
#
loop_
_entity_poly.entity_id
_entity_poly.type
_entity_poly.pdbx_seq_one_letter_code
_entity_poly.pdbx_strand_id
1 'polypeptide(L)'
;MIQFHEENKTFHLYNDQISYIFKILKNNQLGQLYYGKRIHDRDNFDHLFETSPRPMSSCSYEGDLTFSLEHIKQEYPVYGSGDLRHPAIDITQENGSHILNFEYVNHQIIQGKPQLDHLPATYVEKEDEAQTLIITLYDDVIDTKLQLSYTIYHDLPVITRNAFIINEGKQKLRLNQMMSMSLDLPDQDYEMIELTGSWARERSIKTRKLTEGIQSIYSLRGCSSHQFNPFIALKRENCKETSGEVLGFSFVYSGNFLAQVEVDNYHVSRVLMGIHPHGFEYVLNHLDSFQTPEVVMVYSNQGLNKMSQTYHQLYQTRLARGKYRDQVRPILVNNWEGTYFDFNEDKIIKMAQTAKELGIELFVLDDGWFGNRNNDHQGLGDWFPNLDKLPHGIRGLSKRIHDLGLKFGLWFEPEMVNEDSNLYRNHPEWILKTPHRKSCHGRNQYILDFSNHEVVEYIAQTMMNVIDDSYISYIKWDMNRCMSEVYSSTHDVSSQGRVMHEYILGVYHLYDVLTTKYPDILFESCASGGARFDSGMLYYAPQCWTSDDTDAIERLKIQYGTSLVYPLSSMGSHVSAIPNHQTFRNTPLETRANVAYFGTFGYELDVNQLTFEEKEIIKKQISFMKQYRSLFQFGTFYRLKSPFTSNETAWMVVSHDKTQAIVGYYRPLQEVNVGYRRLPLLGLDEDKMYHINGLDLYGDELMNVGLIISDSSCGENKNGCGDYYSKLYILKEAE
;
A
#
# COMPACT_ATOMS: atom_id res chain seq x y z
N MET A 1 25.89 -3.84 3.92
CA MET A 1 26.79 -3.68 5.11
C MET A 1 26.84 -2.22 5.49
N ILE A 2 27.21 -1.93 6.75
CA ILE A 2 27.32 -0.56 7.24
C ILE A 2 28.76 -0.35 7.72
N GLN A 3 29.44 0.66 7.16
CA GLN A 3 30.78 1.07 7.55
C GLN A 3 30.74 2.49 8.11
N PHE A 4 31.48 2.72 9.16
CA PHE A 4 31.75 4.05 9.71
C PHE A 4 33.23 4.36 9.59
N HIS A 5 33.59 5.38 8.84
CA HIS A 5 34.96 5.88 8.67
C HIS A 5 35.21 6.96 9.70
N GLU A 6 35.81 6.59 10.84
CA GLU A 6 35.93 7.43 12.02
C GLU A 6 36.73 8.72 11.77
N GLU A 7 37.85 8.63 11.03
CA GLU A 7 38.70 9.79 10.72
C GLU A 7 37.95 10.87 9.92
N ASN A 8 37.11 10.45 8.98
CA ASN A 8 36.32 11.34 8.08
C ASN A 8 34.88 11.50 8.53
N LYS A 9 34.49 10.86 9.64
CA LYS A 9 33.14 10.90 10.22
C LYS A 9 32.05 10.59 9.21
N THR A 10 32.25 9.57 8.35
CA THR A 10 31.38 9.25 7.23
C THR A 10 30.77 7.86 7.39
N PHE A 11 29.46 7.75 7.18
CA PHE A 11 28.72 6.50 7.14
C PHE A 11 28.52 6.07 5.69
N HIS A 12 28.79 4.80 5.39
CA HIS A 12 28.48 4.18 4.12
C HIS A 12 27.67 2.91 4.36
N LEU A 13 26.39 2.96 4.00
CA LEU A 13 25.47 1.83 3.99
C LEU A 13 25.41 1.28 2.57
N TYR A 14 25.72 0.01 2.39
CA TYR A 14 25.76 -0.58 1.05
C TYR A 14 25.51 -2.09 1.03
N ASN A 15 25.02 -2.55 -0.11
CA ASN A 15 25.00 -3.94 -0.52
C ASN A 15 25.53 -4.06 -1.96
N ASP A 16 25.27 -5.15 -2.66
CA ASP A 16 25.78 -5.34 -4.02
C ASP A 16 25.08 -4.43 -5.06
N GLN A 17 23.98 -3.80 -4.72
CA GLN A 17 23.12 -3.05 -5.64
C GLN A 17 23.14 -1.54 -5.38
N ILE A 18 23.19 -1.12 -4.11
CA ILE A 18 23.03 0.29 -3.69
C ILE A 18 24.11 0.77 -2.74
N SER A 19 24.30 2.08 -2.71
CA SER A 19 25.07 2.81 -1.71
C SER A 19 24.26 3.99 -1.19
N TYR A 20 24.33 4.23 0.12
CA TYR A 20 23.79 5.39 0.81
C TYR A 20 24.89 5.97 1.72
N ILE A 21 25.27 7.21 1.47
CA ILE A 21 26.46 7.81 2.11
C ILE A 21 26.09 9.18 2.68
N PHE A 22 26.42 9.40 3.93
CA PHE A 22 26.29 10.68 4.61
C PHE A 22 27.35 10.84 5.67
N LYS A 23 27.54 12.05 6.18
CA LYS A 23 28.61 12.34 7.13
C LYS A 23 28.14 13.25 8.26
N ILE A 24 28.90 13.23 9.35
CA ILE A 24 28.81 14.23 10.42
C ILE A 24 29.55 15.48 9.95
N LEU A 25 28.83 16.59 9.87
CA LEU A 25 29.35 17.89 9.46
C LEU A 25 30.17 18.54 10.58
N LYS A 26 30.87 19.62 10.25
CA LYS A 26 31.70 20.36 11.24
C LYS A 26 30.87 21.06 12.33
N ASN A 27 29.59 21.26 12.13
CA ASN A 27 28.62 21.73 13.13
C ASN A 27 27.91 20.58 13.86
N ASN A 28 28.43 19.35 13.78
CA ASN A 28 27.89 18.11 14.33
C ASN A 28 26.51 17.70 13.84
N GLN A 29 25.92 18.37 12.85
CA GLN A 29 24.72 17.90 12.16
C GLN A 29 25.08 16.90 11.06
N LEU A 30 24.07 16.28 10.43
CA LEU A 30 24.28 15.25 9.41
C LEU A 30 24.10 15.82 8.01
N GLY A 31 25.08 15.59 7.13
CA GLY A 31 25.06 16.02 5.73
C GLY A 31 24.99 14.86 4.76
N GLN A 32 24.07 14.93 3.80
CA GLN A 32 23.84 13.92 2.78
C GLN A 32 24.90 14.01 1.66
N LEU A 33 25.47 12.87 1.26
CA LEU A 33 26.46 12.80 0.19
C LEU A 33 25.95 12.08 -1.06
N TYR A 34 25.41 10.86 -0.91
CA TYR A 34 25.01 10.04 -2.04
C TYR A 34 23.93 9.03 -1.68
N TYR A 35 22.96 8.83 -2.56
CA TYR A 35 22.06 7.67 -2.61
C TYR A 35 21.86 7.25 -4.05
N GLY A 36 22.11 5.97 -4.34
CA GLY A 36 21.97 5.46 -5.70
C GLY A 36 22.63 4.10 -5.90
N LYS A 37 23.04 3.82 -7.15
CA LYS A 37 23.74 2.59 -7.50
C LYS A 37 24.98 2.38 -6.64
N ARG A 38 25.30 1.13 -6.36
CA ARG A 38 26.48 0.73 -5.61
C ARG A 38 27.76 1.40 -6.16
N ILE A 39 28.50 2.06 -5.29
CA ILE A 39 29.86 2.53 -5.51
C ILE A 39 30.82 1.86 -4.54
N HIS A 40 32.12 1.83 -4.87
CA HIS A 40 33.13 1.22 -4.02
C HIS A 40 33.24 1.98 -2.67
N ASP A 41 33.45 1.23 -1.62
CA ASP A 41 33.79 1.80 -0.33
C ASP A 41 35.21 2.39 -0.35
N ARG A 42 35.40 3.49 0.36
CA ARG A 42 36.67 4.18 0.50
C ARG A 42 36.71 5.00 1.79
N ASP A 43 37.89 5.27 2.28
CA ASP A 43 38.06 5.95 3.56
C ASP A 43 37.55 7.40 3.56
N ASN A 44 37.56 8.08 2.43
CA ASN A 44 37.15 9.47 2.30
C ASN A 44 36.25 9.72 1.10
N PHE A 45 35.06 10.30 1.36
CA PHE A 45 34.07 10.71 0.38
C PHE A 45 33.89 12.22 0.28
N ASP A 46 34.83 13.05 0.81
CA ASP A 46 34.69 14.51 0.84
C ASP A 46 34.59 15.16 -0.55
N HIS A 47 35.07 14.48 -1.59
CA HIS A 47 34.90 14.89 -2.99
C HIS A 47 33.44 14.87 -3.48
N LEU A 48 32.50 14.20 -2.76
CA LEU A 48 31.06 14.19 -3.01
C LEU A 48 30.36 15.35 -2.28
N PHE A 49 31.07 16.05 -1.42
CA PHE A 49 30.52 17.14 -0.63
C PHE A 49 30.84 18.46 -1.30
N GLU A 50 29.83 19.05 -1.94
CA GLU A 50 29.99 20.32 -2.62
C GLU A 50 29.97 21.47 -1.62
N THR A 51 31.03 22.25 -1.60
CA THR A 51 31.15 23.49 -0.85
C THR A 51 31.57 24.62 -1.79
N SER A 52 30.90 25.75 -1.69
CA SER A 52 31.18 26.92 -2.51
C SER A 52 30.86 28.20 -1.73
N PRO A 53 31.70 29.24 -1.80
CA PRO A 53 31.35 30.49 -1.17
C PRO A 53 30.11 31.09 -1.85
N ARG A 54 29.12 31.43 -1.05
CA ARG A 54 27.88 32.09 -1.48
C ARG A 54 27.81 33.47 -0.80
N PRO A 55 28.22 34.55 -1.47
CA PRO A 55 28.38 35.89 -0.84
C PRO A 55 27.11 36.44 -0.19
N MET A 56 25.94 36.01 -0.68
CA MET A 56 24.64 36.46 -0.18
C MET A 56 23.98 35.44 0.76
N SER A 57 24.66 34.36 1.10
CA SER A 57 24.19 33.40 2.09
C SER A 57 24.07 34.07 3.45
N SER A 58 22.86 34.02 4.03
CA SER A 58 22.58 34.75 5.27
C SER A 58 23.19 34.11 6.51
N CYS A 59 23.56 32.83 6.43
CA CYS A 59 23.97 32.04 7.57
C CYS A 59 25.22 31.20 7.24
N SER A 60 26.39 31.87 7.16
CA SER A 60 27.66 31.14 7.05
C SER A 60 28.13 30.65 8.42
N TYR A 61 28.80 29.50 8.43
CA TYR A 61 29.50 29.02 9.62
C TYR A 61 30.64 29.97 10.02
N GLU A 62 30.87 30.16 11.31
CA GLU A 62 31.87 31.10 11.80
C GLU A 62 33.24 30.83 11.17
N GLY A 63 33.78 31.85 10.49
CA GLY A 63 35.09 31.78 9.84
C GLY A 63 35.14 31.01 8.50
N ASP A 64 34.03 30.52 7.99
CA ASP A 64 34.01 29.75 6.74
C ASP A 64 32.80 30.11 5.85
N LEU A 65 33.06 30.94 4.85
CA LEU A 65 32.05 31.37 3.87
C LEU A 65 31.60 30.27 2.89
N THR A 66 32.26 29.10 2.90
CA THR A 66 31.90 27.98 2.03
C THR A 66 30.91 27.02 2.70
N PHE A 67 30.66 27.19 4.01
CA PHE A 67 29.78 26.34 4.77
C PHE A 67 28.57 27.10 5.28
N SER A 68 27.42 26.79 4.71
CA SER A 68 26.10 27.27 5.17
C SER A 68 25.07 26.18 4.92
N LEU A 69 24.22 25.93 5.92
CA LEU A 69 23.14 24.97 5.80
C LEU A 69 22.07 25.37 4.77
N GLU A 70 22.03 26.65 4.37
CA GLU A 70 21.15 27.16 3.30
C GLU A 70 21.34 26.41 1.97
N HIS A 71 22.57 25.96 1.65
CA HIS A 71 22.88 25.30 0.38
C HIS A 71 23.53 23.92 0.53
N ILE A 72 23.82 23.49 1.75
CA ILE A 72 24.37 22.16 2.03
C ILE A 72 23.24 21.13 2.07
N LYS A 73 23.44 19.98 1.44
CA LYS A 73 22.53 18.84 1.52
C LYS A 73 22.57 18.24 2.94
N GLN A 74 21.40 18.04 3.53
CA GLN A 74 21.25 17.55 4.89
C GLN A 74 20.50 16.21 4.93
N GLU A 75 20.68 15.51 6.03
CA GLU A 75 20.09 14.18 6.26
C GLU A 75 18.76 14.25 7.04
N TYR A 76 18.70 15.12 8.04
CA TYR A 76 17.48 15.35 8.83
C TYR A 76 17.44 16.80 9.31
N PRO A 77 17.04 17.72 8.43
CA PRO A 77 17.15 19.15 8.65
C PRO A 77 16.20 19.68 9.74
N VAL A 78 16.65 20.66 10.46
CA VAL A 78 15.88 21.43 11.43
C VAL A 78 15.78 22.90 11.02
N TYR A 79 14.80 23.62 11.57
CA TYR A 79 14.70 25.07 11.39
C TYR A 79 15.57 25.80 12.42
N GLY A 80 16.22 26.88 11.98
CA GLY A 80 16.89 27.84 12.87
C GLY A 80 18.41 27.82 12.89
N SER A 81 19.05 26.84 12.21
CA SER A 81 20.51 26.73 12.09
C SER A 81 21.04 27.25 10.74
N GLY A 82 20.18 27.93 9.96
CA GLY A 82 20.52 28.49 8.66
C GLY A 82 19.97 27.75 7.47
N ASP A 83 19.34 26.60 7.64
CA ASP A 83 18.50 25.98 6.59
C ASP A 83 17.13 26.65 6.54
N LEU A 84 16.79 27.21 5.39
CA LEU A 84 15.53 27.92 5.17
C LEU A 84 14.51 27.13 4.34
N ARG A 85 14.84 25.86 4.01
CA ARG A 85 13.96 24.90 3.36
C ARG A 85 13.08 24.23 4.41
N HIS A 86 12.05 23.50 3.97
CA HIS A 86 11.17 22.75 4.87
C HIS A 86 11.96 21.80 5.78
N PRO A 87 11.77 21.90 7.11
CA PRO A 87 12.45 21.03 8.07
C PRO A 87 11.80 19.65 8.13
N ALA A 88 12.57 18.65 8.60
CA ALA A 88 12.05 17.31 8.87
C ALA A 88 11.29 17.23 10.21
N ILE A 89 11.60 18.12 11.15
CA ILE A 89 10.99 18.19 12.48
C ILE A 89 10.71 19.63 12.89
N ASP A 90 9.57 19.85 13.54
CA ASP A 90 9.20 21.13 14.14
C ASP A 90 8.66 20.92 15.57
N ILE A 91 9.24 21.62 16.52
CA ILE A 91 8.89 21.59 17.95
C ILE A 91 8.70 23.03 18.45
N THR A 92 7.57 23.31 19.06
CA THR A 92 7.38 24.54 19.83
C THR A 92 7.82 24.29 21.27
N GLN A 93 8.84 25.03 21.70
CA GLN A 93 9.35 25.05 23.06
C GLN A 93 8.41 25.82 24.02
N GLU A 94 8.60 25.66 25.32
CA GLU A 94 7.74 26.32 26.32
C GLU A 94 7.81 27.87 26.23
N ASN A 95 8.93 28.43 25.80
CA ASN A 95 9.13 29.87 25.57
C ASN A 95 8.57 30.36 24.22
N GLY A 96 7.99 29.48 23.40
CA GLY A 96 7.46 29.77 22.07
C GLY A 96 8.48 29.71 20.92
N SER A 97 9.74 29.37 21.20
CA SER A 97 10.76 29.19 20.16
C SER A 97 10.53 27.92 19.36
N HIS A 98 10.91 27.95 18.06
CA HIS A 98 10.96 26.78 17.16
C HIS A 98 12.40 26.45 16.76
N ILE A 99 13.40 27.12 17.33
CA ILE A 99 14.79 26.93 16.97
C ILE A 99 15.31 25.63 17.59
N LEU A 100 15.81 24.73 16.75
CA LEU A 100 16.33 23.43 17.15
C LEU A 100 17.78 23.27 16.68
N ASN A 101 18.56 22.48 17.44
CA ASN A 101 19.93 22.14 17.07
C ASN A 101 20.27 20.71 17.53
N PHE A 102 19.86 19.72 16.74
CA PHE A 102 20.18 18.32 17.03
C PHE A 102 21.59 17.96 16.55
N GLU A 103 22.53 17.80 17.47
CA GLU A 103 23.91 17.44 17.21
C GLU A 103 24.15 15.94 17.40
N TYR A 104 25.07 15.37 16.61
CA TYR A 104 25.48 13.98 16.75
C TYR A 104 26.16 13.71 18.10
N VAL A 105 25.72 12.64 18.75
CA VAL A 105 26.29 12.14 20.02
C VAL A 105 26.98 10.81 19.80
N ASN A 106 26.29 9.82 19.29
CA ASN A 106 26.80 8.48 19.02
C ASN A 106 25.96 7.73 17.99
N HIS A 107 26.40 6.53 17.65
CA HIS A 107 25.65 5.61 16.83
C HIS A 107 25.81 4.16 17.29
N GLN A 108 24.90 3.31 16.85
CA GLN A 108 24.96 1.87 17.02
C GLN A 108 24.70 1.19 15.69
N ILE A 109 25.44 0.13 15.39
CA ILE A 109 25.21 -0.76 14.26
C ILE A 109 24.81 -2.12 14.82
N ILE A 110 23.62 -2.58 14.50
CA ILE A 110 23.06 -3.84 14.97
C ILE A 110 22.76 -4.76 13.80
N GLN A 111 22.86 -6.07 14.02
CA GLN A 111 22.38 -7.07 13.07
C GLN A 111 20.86 -7.17 13.13
N GLY A 112 20.27 -7.41 11.99
CA GLY A 112 18.83 -7.49 11.88
C GLY A 112 18.12 -6.13 11.86
N LYS A 113 16.83 -6.16 12.16
CA LYS A 113 15.94 -5.00 12.13
C LYS A 113 15.05 -4.96 13.36
N PRO A 114 15.14 -3.91 14.21
CA PRO A 114 14.22 -3.73 15.32
C PRO A 114 12.77 -3.59 14.85
N GLN A 115 11.86 -4.14 15.63
CA GLN A 115 10.43 -3.89 15.45
C GLN A 115 10.06 -2.50 15.96
N LEU A 116 9.02 -1.92 15.38
CA LEU A 116 8.42 -0.68 15.87
C LEU A 116 7.23 -1.04 16.78
N ASP A 117 7.20 -0.46 17.97
CA ASP A 117 6.11 -0.69 18.91
C ASP A 117 4.79 -0.11 18.34
N HIS A 118 3.74 -0.94 18.30
CA HIS A 118 2.39 -0.57 17.86
C HIS A 118 2.25 -0.06 16.42
N LEU A 119 3.30 -0.12 15.61
CA LEU A 119 3.30 0.32 14.23
C LEU A 119 3.67 -0.82 13.27
N PRO A 120 3.01 -0.91 12.11
CA PRO A 120 3.44 -1.82 11.06
C PRO A 120 4.79 -1.40 10.50
N ALA A 121 5.64 -2.37 10.24
CA ALA A 121 6.95 -2.17 9.63
C ALA A 121 7.39 -3.42 8.89
N THR A 122 8.27 -3.27 7.92
CA THR A 122 8.97 -4.42 7.34
C THR A 122 9.83 -5.10 8.41
N TYR A 123 10.04 -6.39 8.28
CA TYR A 123 10.77 -7.20 9.27
C TYR A 123 11.80 -8.11 8.62
N VAL A 124 12.61 -8.78 9.42
CA VAL A 124 13.52 -9.85 9.01
C VAL A 124 13.15 -11.13 9.75
N GLU A 125 13.34 -12.28 9.11
CA GLU A 125 13.16 -13.60 9.73
C GLU A 125 14.45 -14.09 10.37
N LYS A 126 15.59 -13.60 9.84
CA LYS A 126 16.95 -13.89 10.36
C LYS A 126 17.73 -12.59 10.49
N GLU A 127 18.54 -12.52 11.52
CA GLU A 127 19.36 -11.34 11.79
C GLU A 127 20.33 -11.00 10.66
N ASP A 128 20.78 -12.00 9.89
CA ASP A 128 21.72 -11.82 8.77
C ASP A 128 21.09 -11.27 7.49
N GLU A 129 19.76 -11.07 7.45
CA GLU A 129 19.08 -10.49 6.28
C GLU A 129 19.26 -8.97 6.15
N ALA A 130 19.59 -8.28 7.23
CA ALA A 130 19.74 -6.82 7.25
C ALA A 130 20.69 -6.35 8.34
N GLN A 131 21.14 -5.12 8.20
CA GLN A 131 21.80 -4.36 9.29
C GLN A 131 21.06 -3.04 9.51
N THR A 132 21.00 -2.61 10.75
CA THR A 132 20.40 -1.33 11.14
C THR A 132 21.43 -0.42 11.81
N LEU A 133 21.52 0.80 11.29
CA LEU A 133 22.24 1.91 11.91
C LEU A 133 21.23 2.76 12.69
N ILE A 134 21.49 2.99 13.96
CA ILE A 134 20.75 3.92 14.81
C ILE A 134 21.70 5.07 15.18
N ILE A 135 21.37 6.27 14.73
CA ILE A 135 22.12 7.48 15.09
C ILE A 135 21.39 8.22 16.18
N THR A 136 22.11 8.57 17.23
CA THR A 136 21.59 9.39 18.32
C THR A 136 22.08 10.83 18.15
N LEU A 137 21.12 11.74 18.07
CA LEU A 137 21.31 13.18 18.09
C LEU A 137 20.72 13.75 19.37
N TYR A 138 21.23 14.90 19.81
CA TYR A 138 20.79 15.57 21.05
C TYR A 138 20.75 17.08 20.88
N ASP A 139 19.72 17.70 21.41
CA ASP A 139 19.62 19.16 21.57
C ASP A 139 19.74 19.48 23.07
N ASP A 140 20.83 20.08 23.46
CA ASP A 140 21.19 20.35 24.87
C ASP A 140 20.42 21.53 25.52
N VAL A 141 19.74 22.34 24.71
CA VAL A 141 18.92 23.45 25.19
C VAL A 141 17.54 22.96 25.67
N ILE A 142 17.01 21.98 24.98
CA ILE A 142 15.71 21.37 25.31
C ILE A 142 15.82 19.98 25.95
N ASP A 143 17.04 19.52 26.22
CA ASP A 143 17.34 18.18 26.77
C ASP A 143 16.56 17.08 26.06
N THR A 144 16.64 17.02 24.72
CA THR A 144 15.82 16.12 23.91
C THR A 144 16.72 15.24 23.03
N LYS A 145 16.44 13.94 23.07
CA LYS A 145 17.14 12.95 22.26
C LYS A 145 16.31 12.58 21.03
N LEU A 146 16.94 12.62 19.86
CA LEU A 146 16.41 12.18 18.59
C LEU A 146 17.21 11.00 18.06
N GLN A 147 16.56 9.91 17.69
CA GLN A 147 17.20 8.76 17.06
C GLN A 147 16.69 8.58 15.63
N LEU A 148 17.63 8.41 14.71
CA LEU A 148 17.34 8.13 13.30
C LEU A 148 17.77 6.70 13.00
N SER A 149 16.84 5.89 12.50
CA SER A 149 17.08 4.50 12.14
C SER A 149 17.15 4.31 10.64
N TYR A 150 18.17 3.56 10.20
CA TYR A 150 18.42 3.19 8.81
C TYR A 150 18.66 1.69 8.74
N THR A 151 17.75 0.94 8.13
CA THR A 151 17.96 -0.48 7.90
C THR A 151 18.25 -0.75 6.43
N ILE A 152 19.37 -1.39 6.12
CA ILE A 152 19.70 -1.86 4.77
C ILE A 152 19.56 -3.37 4.69
N TYR A 153 18.78 -3.86 3.69
CA TYR A 153 18.65 -5.28 3.38
C TYR A 153 19.84 -5.76 2.56
N HIS A 154 20.31 -6.99 2.80
CA HIS A 154 21.50 -7.51 2.11
C HIS A 154 21.21 -7.83 0.64
N ASP A 155 20.10 -8.50 0.37
CA ASP A 155 19.80 -9.03 -0.98
C ASP A 155 18.87 -8.12 -1.80
N LEU A 156 18.32 -7.05 -1.21
CA LEU A 156 17.40 -6.14 -1.86
C LEU A 156 17.95 -4.72 -1.90
N PRO A 157 17.75 -3.96 -2.99
CA PRO A 157 18.11 -2.56 -3.07
C PRO A 157 17.15 -1.68 -2.26
N VAL A 158 17.09 -1.95 -0.96
CA VAL A 158 16.12 -1.36 -0.02
C VAL A 158 16.83 -0.78 1.19
N ILE A 159 16.43 0.44 1.54
CA ILE A 159 16.71 1.06 2.84
C ILE A 159 15.38 1.45 3.47
N THR A 160 15.20 1.15 4.76
CA THR A 160 14.04 1.66 5.50
C THR A 160 14.46 2.72 6.50
N ARG A 161 13.57 3.69 6.73
CA ARG A 161 13.82 4.85 7.59
C ARG A 161 12.67 5.06 8.55
N ASN A 162 13.00 5.41 9.79
CA ASN A 162 12.10 5.95 10.79
C ASN A 162 12.86 6.82 11.79
N ALA A 163 12.14 7.57 12.61
CA ALA A 163 12.74 8.42 13.62
C ALA A 163 11.99 8.28 14.96
N PHE A 164 12.71 8.40 16.06
CA PHE A 164 12.20 8.32 17.43
C PHE A 164 12.71 9.52 18.23
N ILE A 165 11.84 10.14 19.02
CA ILE A 165 12.18 11.27 19.89
C ILE A 165 11.72 10.99 21.31
N ILE A 166 12.52 11.44 22.28
CA ILE A 166 12.20 11.42 23.70
C ILE A 166 12.61 12.74 24.36
N ASN A 167 11.67 13.35 25.10
CA ASN A 167 11.93 14.54 25.91
C ASN A 167 12.55 14.12 27.24
N GLU A 168 13.87 14.21 27.39
CA GLU A 168 14.58 13.93 28.63
C GLU A 168 14.61 15.17 29.57
N GLY A 169 14.22 16.34 29.02
CA GLY A 169 14.12 17.61 29.74
C GLY A 169 12.88 17.76 30.60
N LYS A 170 12.83 18.87 31.35
CA LYS A 170 11.69 19.18 32.25
C LYS A 170 10.65 20.05 31.59
N GLN A 171 11.02 20.81 30.55
CA GLN A 171 10.08 21.66 29.83
C GLN A 171 9.11 20.84 28.99
N LYS A 172 7.88 21.35 28.88
CA LYS A 172 6.87 20.79 28.01
C LYS A 172 7.15 21.20 26.56
N LEU A 173 7.25 20.22 25.68
CA LEU A 173 7.48 20.42 24.25
C LEU A 173 6.21 20.09 23.45
N ARG A 174 5.93 20.84 22.40
CA ARG A 174 4.85 20.54 21.44
C ARG A 174 5.48 20.13 20.12
N LEU A 175 5.41 18.86 19.80
CA LEU A 175 5.85 18.30 18.52
C LEU A 175 4.76 18.54 17.48
N ASN A 176 5.02 19.46 16.54
CA ASN A 176 4.06 19.88 15.50
C ASN A 176 4.26 19.09 14.21
N GLN A 177 5.48 18.63 13.96
CA GLN A 177 5.84 17.84 12.79
C GLN A 177 7.03 16.93 13.12
N MET A 178 7.00 15.70 12.63
CA MET A 178 8.14 14.80 12.62
C MET A 178 8.03 13.86 11.42
N MET A 179 8.85 14.10 10.40
CA MET A 179 8.89 13.25 9.22
C MET A 179 9.63 11.95 9.51
N SER A 180 9.20 10.86 8.91
CA SER A 180 9.86 9.56 9.03
C SER A 180 11.21 9.54 8.31
N MET A 181 11.32 10.31 7.23
CA MET A 181 12.55 10.46 6.47
C MET A 181 12.67 11.85 5.83
N SER A 182 13.90 12.26 5.61
CA SER A 182 14.33 13.35 4.73
C SER A 182 15.47 12.85 3.86
N LEU A 183 15.55 13.32 2.61
CA LEU A 183 16.62 13.01 1.68
C LEU A 183 16.83 14.19 0.72
N ASP A 184 18.02 14.77 0.73
CA ASP A 184 18.42 15.81 -0.22
C ASP A 184 19.14 15.18 -1.42
N LEU A 185 18.52 15.25 -2.61
CA LEU A 185 19.09 14.80 -3.89
C LEU A 185 19.83 15.95 -4.58
N PRO A 186 20.90 15.66 -5.35
CA PRO A 186 21.80 16.71 -5.84
C PRO A 186 21.24 17.58 -6.94
N ASP A 187 20.13 17.19 -7.59
CA ASP A 187 19.58 17.90 -8.74
C ASP A 187 18.05 17.77 -8.80
N GLN A 188 17.43 18.54 -9.73
CA GLN A 188 15.99 18.54 -9.98
C GLN A 188 15.58 17.72 -11.22
N ASP A 189 16.50 17.05 -11.90
CA ASP A 189 16.27 16.37 -13.17
C ASP A 189 15.51 15.03 -12.98
N TYR A 190 14.37 15.13 -12.27
CA TYR A 190 13.46 14.03 -12.00
C TYR A 190 12.04 14.37 -12.44
N GLU A 191 11.32 13.30 -12.75
CA GLU A 191 9.86 13.29 -12.85
C GLU A 191 9.29 12.53 -11.66
N MET A 192 8.35 13.18 -10.94
CA MET A 192 7.65 12.55 -9.82
C MET A 192 6.46 11.74 -10.32
N ILE A 193 6.46 10.45 -10.05
CA ILE A 193 5.31 9.56 -10.23
C ILE A 193 4.49 9.57 -8.95
N GLU A 194 3.17 9.64 -9.11
CA GLU A 194 2.17 9.54 -8.05
C GLU A 194 1.00 8.65 -8.48
N LEU A 195 0.34 8.03 -7.51
CA LEU A 195 -0.86 7.21 -7.71
C LEU A 195 -2.08 7.99 -7.24
N THR A 196 -2.83 8.54 -8.18
CA THR A 196 -3.98 9.41 -7.92
C THR A 196 -5.29 8.70 -8.19
N GLY A 197 -6.41 9.29 -7.77
CA GLY A 197 -7.71 8.75 -8.15
C GLY A 197 -8.90 9.31 -7.38
N SER A 198 -9.90 8.48 -7.30
CA SER A 198 -11.12 8.68 -6.53
C SER A 198 -11.72 7.31 -6.21
N TRP A 199 -12.81 7.27 -5.44
CA TRP A 199 -13.61 6.06 -5.32
C TRP A 199 -13.94 5.47 -6.70
N ALA A 200 -13.78 4.15 -6.85
CA ALA A 200 -13.98 3.37 -8.07
C ALA A 200 -13.06 3.73 -9.25
N ARG A 201 -11.97 4.48 -9.00
CA ARG A 201 -10.98 4.87 -10.01
C ARG A 201 -9.62 5.15 -9.33
N GLU A 202 -9.17 4.20 -8.55
CA GLU A 202 -7.98 4.32 -7.70
C GLU A 202 -6.69 4.12 -8.49
N ARG A 203 -5.60 4.67 -7.98
CA ARG A 203 -4.20 4.44 -8.38
C ARG A 203 -3.92 4.65 -9.87
N SER A 204 -4.54 5.69 -10.45
CA SER A 204 -4.15 6.18 -11.77
C SER A 204 -2.74 6.78 -11.71
N ILE A 205 -1.83 6.26 -12.53
CA ILE A 205 -0.45 6.75 -12.60
C ILE A 205 -0.43 8.14 -13.21
N LYS A 206 0.13 9.09 -12.49
CA LYS A 206 0.44 10.45 -12.98
C LYS A 206 1.92 10.72 -12.83
N THR A 207 2.45 11.49 -13.77
CA THR A 207 3.84 11.89 -13.79
C THR A 207 3.92 13.41 -14.01
N ARG A 208 4.72 14.08 -13.20
CA ARG A 208 4.99 15.52 -13.34
C ARG A 208 6.48 15.81 -13.18
N LYS A 209 7.01 16.70 -14.00
CA LYS A 209 8.39 17.15 -13.90
C LYS A 209 8.54 18.01 -12.64
N LEU A 210 9.66 17.87 -11.94
CA LEU A 210 9.99 18.73 -10.81
C LEU A 210 10.32 20.14 -11.29
N THR A 211 9.87 21.12 -10.54
CA THR A 211 10.16 22.55 -10.73
C THR A 211 10.41 23.17 -9.36
N GLU A 212 11.01 24.36 -9.32
CA GLU A 212 11.28 25.10 -8.09
C GLU A 212 10.01 25.27 -7.25
N GLY A 213 10.16 25.15 -5.94
CA GLY A 213 9.07 25.12 -4.96
C GLY A 213 8.66 23.71 -4.56
N ILE A 214 7.47 23.56 -3.97
CA ILE A 214 7.01 22.30 -3.37
C ILE A 214 6.00 21.61 -4.28
N GLN A 215 6.27 20.33 -4.59
CA GLN A 215 5.33 19.42 -5.18
C GLN A 215 4.99 18.35 -4.13
N SER A 216 3.71 18.11 -3.88
CA SER A 216 3.29 17.18 -2.84
C SER A 216 2.05 16.39 -3.18
N ILE A 217 1.90 15.26 -2.52
CA ILE A 217 0.66 14.51 -2.35
C ILE A 217 0.41 14.28 -0.86
N TYR A 218 -0.86 14.16 -0.49
CA TYR A 218 -1.22 14.04 0.94
C TYR A 218 -2.61 13.47 1.14
N SER A 219 -2.91 13.10 2.39
CA SER A 219 -4.26 12.85 2.87
C SER A 219 -4.53 13.57 4.19
N LEU A 220 -5.74 14.13 4.31
CA LEU A 220 -6.33 14.69 5.53
C LEU A 220 -7.66 14.01 5.85
N ARG A 221 -7.85 12.76 5.38
CA ARG A 221 -9.12 12.06 5.41
C ARG A 221 -9.23 11.04 6.55
N GLY A 222 -8.24 11.00 7.44
CA GLY A 222 -8.14 9.98 8.48
C GLY A 222 -7.72 8.60 7.96
N CYS A 223 -7.44 8.50 6.67
CA CYS A 223 -6.92 7.31 6.00
C CYS A 223 -6.00 7.70 4.85
N SER A 224 -5.27 6.74 4.27
CA SER A 224 -4.38 6.96 3.13
C SER A 224 -5.09 7.49 1.89
N SER A 225 -6.33 7.11 1.65
CA SER A 225 -7.32 7.66 0.70
C SER A 225 -7.29 7.13 -0.74
N HIS A 226 -8.44 7.26 -1.43
CA HIS A 226 -8.54 6.99 -2.87
C HIS A 226 -7.81 8.03 -3.72
N GLN A 227 -7.67 9.27 -3.21
CA GLN A 227 -7.17 10.40 -3.97
C GLN A 227 -5.68 10.32 -4.21
N PHE A 228 -4.93 9.86 -3.20
CA PHE A 228 -3.51 9.63 -3.27
C PHE A 228 -3.13 8.39 -2.46
N ASN A 229 -2.34 7.51 -3.05
CA ASN A 229 -1.70 6.43 -2.32
C ASN A 229 -0.43 6.97 -1.63
N PRO A 230 -0.04 6.49 -0.43
CA PRO A 230 1.14 6.96 0.29
C PRO A 230 2.45 6.46 -0.35
N PHE A 231 2.62 6.80 -1.62
CA PHE A 231 3.75 6.42 -2.47
C PHE A 231 4.07 7.52 -3.47
N ILE A 232 5.35 7.83 -3.62
CA ILE A 232 5.91 8.59 -4.74
C ILE A 232 7.12 7.87 -5.30
N ALA A 233 7.42 8.10 -6.57
CA ALA A 233 8.71 7.72 -7.14
C ALA A 233 9.31 8.88 -7.94
N LEU A 234 10.62 9.04 -7.85
CA LEU A 234 11.40 10.01 -8.63
C LEU A 234 12.18 9.25 -9.68
N LYS A 235 11.81 9.40 -10.95
CA LYS A 235 12.49 8.76 -12.07
C LYS A 235 13.20 9.77 -12.94
N ARG A 236 14.30 9.36 -13.57
CA ARG A 236 14.89 10.16 -14.64
C ARG A 236 13.97 10.15 -15.88
N GLU A 237 14.01 11.22 -16.68
CA GLU A 237 13.14 11.40 -17.86
C GLU A 237 13.22 10.20 -18.83
N ASN A 238 14.39 9.61 -19.00
CA ASN A 238 14.60 8.45 -19.88
C ASN A 238 14.23 7.09 -19.24
N CYS A 239 13.76 7.07 -17.99
CA CYS A 239 13.37 5.84 -17.31
C CYS A 239 12.07 5.28 -17.88
N LYS A 240 12.10 3.98 -18.20
CA LYS A 240 11.01 3.17 -18.75
C LYS A 240 10.72 1.98 -17.85
N GLU A 241 9.86 1.08 -18.30
CA GLU A 241 9.55 -0.14 -17.54
C GLU A 241 10.78 -1.06 -17.35
N THR A 242 11.72 -1.08 -18.30
CA THR A 242 12.87 -2.03 -18.34
C THR A 242 14.24 -1.34 -18.25
N SER A 243 14.31 -0.05 -18.12
CA SER A 243 15.58 0.69 -18.14
C SER A 243 15.48 2.04 -17.46
N GLY A 244 16.62 2.56 -17.01
CA GLY A 244 16.73 3.89 -16.41
C GLY A 244 16.61 3.86 -14.88
N GLU A 245 16.93 5.01 -14.27
CA GLU A 245 17.02 5.19 -12.83
C GLU A 245 15.68 5.66 -12.25
N VAL A 246 15.31 5.06 -11.12
CA VAL A 246 14.15 5.45 -10.32
C VAL A 246 14.39 5.18 -8.84
N LEU A 247 13.90 6.11 -8.01
CA LEU A 247 13.87 6.06 -6.55
C LEU A 247 12.40 5.98 -6.11
N GLY A 248 12.00 4.90 -5.44
CA GLY A 248 10.66 4.74 -4.89
C GLY A 248 10.64 5.02 -3.38
N PHE A 249 9.58 5.66 -2.90
CA PHE A 249 9.34 5.97 -1.50
C PHE A 249 7.91 5.54 -1.14
N SER A 250 7.77 4.59 -0.21
CA SER A 250 6.48 4.08 0.23
C SER A 250 6.35 4.18 1.74
N PHE A 251 5.25 4.74 2.22
CA PHE A 251 5.01 4.99 3.62
C PHE A 251 4.17 3.87 4.25
N VAL A 252 4.71 3.18 5.25
CA VAL A 252 4.06 2.06 5.93
C VAL A 252 3.12 2.62 7.01
N TYR A 253 2.03 3.25 6.53
CA TYR A 253 1.06 3.91 7.41
C TYR A 253 -0.29 4.07 6.69
N SER A 254 -1.38 3.93 7.45
CA SER A 254 -2.74 3.95 6.88
C SER A 254 -3.54 5.22 7.20
N GLY A 255 -2.95 6.17 7.92
CA GLY A 255 -3.56 7.44 8.31
C GLY A 255 -3.21 8.61 7.41
N ASN A 256 -3.38 9.82 7.93
CA ASN A 256 -3.00 11.07 7.24
C ASN A 256 -1.51 11.12 6.99
N PHE A 257 -1.12 11.39 5.76
CA PHE A 257 0.28 11.44 5.35
C PHE A 257 0.60 12.66 4.50
N LEU A 258 1.88 13.01 4.45
CA LEU A 258 2.47 13.97 3.53
C LEU A 258 3.68 13.32 2.86
N ALA A 259 3.73 13.40 1.54
CA ALA A 259 4.93 13.14 0.75
C ALA A 259 5.18 14.35 -0.14
N GLN A 260 6.34 14.98 -0.01
CA GLN A 260 6.66 16.19 -0.75
C GLN A 260 8.07 16.19 -1.29
N VAL A 261 8.27 16.90 -2.39
CA VAL A 261 9.58 17.23 -2.95
C VAL A 261 9.67 18.74 -3.07
N GLU A 262 10.60 19.35 -2.37
CA GLU A 262 10.96 20.76 -2.47
C GLU A 262 12.20 20.91 -3.34
N VAL A 263 12.10 21.66 -4.42
CA VAL A 263 13.24 22.06 -5.24
C VAL A 263 13.64 23.48 -4.85
N ASP A 264 14.85 23.64 -4.35
CA ASP A 264 15.36 24.93 -3.91
C ASP A 264 15.98 25.75 -5.06
N ASN A 265 16.45 26.95 -4.74
CA ASN A 265 17.07 27.87 -5.70
C ASN A 265 18.47 27.45 -6.18
N TYR A 266 19.01 26.36 -5.65
CA TYR A 266 20.25 25.69 -6.09
C TYR A 266 19.96 24.38 -6.82
N HIS A 267 18.68 24.10 -7.11
CA HIS A 267 18.17 22.91 -7.77
C HIS A 267 18.38 21.60 -6.96
N VAL A 268 18.62 21.70 -5.66
CA VAL A 268 18.60 20.53 -4.76
C VAL A 268 17.15 20.12 -4.53
N SER A 269 16.88 18.84 -4.61
CA SER A 269 15.54 18.28 -4.38
C SER A 269 15.47 17.61 -3.01
N ARG A 270 14.73 18.23 -2.08
CA ARG A 270 14.49 17.67 -0.74
C ARG A 270 13.22 16.85 -0.74
N VAL A 271 13.35 15.54 -0.47
CA VAL A 271 12.22 14.62 -0.30
C VAL A 271 11.89 14.48 1.18
N LEU A 272 10.65 14.73 1.56
CA LEU A 272 10.12 14.50 2.91
C LEU A 272 8.92 13.56 2.84
N MET A 273 8.85 12.59 3.76
CA MET A 273 7.69 11.70 3.88
C MET A 273 7.42 11.37 5.37
N GLY A 274 6.17 11.47 5.78
CA GLY A 274 5.76 11.20 7.15
C GLY A 274 4.27 11.47 7.39
N ILE A 275 3.88 11.51 8.67
CA ILE A 275 2.52 11.90 9.08
C ILE A 275 2.30 13.37 8.71
N HIS A 276 1.10 13.68 8.20
CA HIS A 276 0.75 15.04 7.81
C HIS A 276 0.69 15.97 9.02
N PRO A 277 1.39 17.11 9.03
CA PRO A 277 1.45 18.00 10.20
C PRO A 277 0.14 18.73 10.49
N HIS A 278 -0.77 18.89 9.52
CA HIS A 278 -2.04 19.55 9.76
C HIS A 278 -2.93 18.73 10.68
N GLY A 279 -3.30 19.33 11.82
CA GLY A 279 -4.11 18.66 12.85
C GLY A 279 -3.33 17.65 13.70
N PHE A 280 -2.01 17.57 13.53
CA PHE A 280 -1.11 16.77 14.35
C PHE A 280 -0.39 17.66 15.37
N GLU A 281 -0.48 17.32 16.64
CA GLU A 281 0.30 17.92 17.72
C GLU A 281 0.45 16.90 18.85
N TYR A 282 1.70 16.60 19.21
CA TYR A 282 2.01 15.78 20.36
C TYR A 282 2.68 16.61 21.44
N VAL A 283 2.03 16.71 22.60
CA VAL A 283 2.65 17.32 23.78
C VAL A 283 3.51 16.26 24.45
N LEU A 284 4.83 16.52 24.52
CA LEU A 284 5.81 15.67 25.16
C LEU A 284 6.20 16.26 26.51
N ASN A 285 5.74 15.64 27.60
CA ASN A 285 6.20 15.93 28.96
C ASN A 285 7.55 15.23 29.20
N HIS A 286 8.11 15.37 30.38
CA HIS A 286 9.33 14.66 30.76
C HIS A 286 9.20 13.14 30.58
N LEU A 287 10.10 12.53 29.81
CA LEU A 287 10.17 11.13 29.40
C LEU A 287 9.07 10.67 28.43
N ASP A 288 8.19 11.55 27.99
CA ASP A 288 7.31 11.21 26.88
C ASP A 288 8.10 11.08 25.57
N SER A 289 7.66 10.19 24.72
CA SER A 289 8.30 9.87 23.44
C SER A 289 7.33 9.78 22.29
N PHE A 290 7.84 9.86 21.07
CA PHE A 290 7.08 9.64 19.85
C PHE A 290 7.91 8.84 18.84
N GLN A 291 7.31 7.81 18.22
CA GLN A 291 7.86 7.00 17.17
C GLN A 291 7.14 7.29 15.85
N THR A 292 7.88 7.63 14.80
CA THR A 292 7.30 7.77 13.45
C THR A 292 7.09 6.41 12.80
N PRO A 293 6.08 6.26 11.90
CA PRO A 293 5.98 5.11 11.02
C PRO A 293 7.18 4.97 10.07
N GLU A 294 7.33 3.80 9.47
CA GLU A 294 8.44 3.49 8.57
C GLU A 294 8.21 4.02 7.13
N VAL A 295 9.28 4.47 6.49
CA VAL A 295 9.35 4.67 5.03
C VAL A 295 10.27 3.61 4.42
N VAL A 296 9.81 2.97 3.36
CA VAL A 296 10.58 2.03 2.55
C VAL A 296 11.09 2.72 1.29
N MET A 297 12.40 2.80 1.14
CA MET A 297 13.08 3.39 0.00
C MET A 297 13.64 2.29 -0.89
N VAL A 298 13.30 2.32 -2.18
CA VAL A 298 13.77 1.36 -3.20
C VAL A 298 14.52 2.10 -4.30
N TYR A 299 15.68 1.59 -4.67
CA TYR A 299 16.44 2.07 -5.83
C TYR A 299 16.38 1.06 -6.98
N SER A 300 16.24 1.54 -8.21
CA SER A 300 16.44 0.73 -9.40
C SER A 300 17.12 1.54 -10.51
N ASN A 301 18.09 0.95 -11.19
CA ASN A 301 18.65 1.45 -12.45
C ASN A 301 18.22 0.61 -13.66
N GLN A 302 17.26 -0.31 -13.44
CA GLN A 302 16.70 -1.22 -14.43
C GLN A 302 15.20 -0.93 -14.70
N GLY A 303 14.77 0.31 -14.46
CA GLY A 303 13.43 0.77 -14.74
C GLY A 303 12.39 0.43 -13.69
N LEU A 304 11.13 0.75 -14.04
CA LEU A 304 9.99 0.67 -13.11
C LEU A 304 9.60 -0.76 -12.75
N ASN A 305 9.73 -1.72 -13.66
CA ASN A 305 9.42 -3.12 -13.35
C ASN A 305 10.32 -3.66 -12.24
N LYS A 306 11.62 -3.35 -12.28
CA LYS A 306 12.55 -3.81 -11.24
C LYS A 306 12.28 -3.15 -9.89
N MET A 307 11.94 -1.85 -9.88
CA MET A 307 11.49 -1.15 -8.66
C MET A 307 10.25 -1.85 -8.07
N SER A 308 9.24 -2.10 -8.90
CA SER A 308 8.00 -2.78 -8.49
C SER A 308 8.27 -4.18 -7.95
N GLN A 309 9.07 -4.98 -8.65
CA GLN A 309 9.43 -6.33 -8.24
C GLN A 309 10.16 -6.36 -6.89
N THR A 310 10.98 -5.34 -6.61
CA THR A 310 11.62 -5.18 -5.29
C THR A 310 10.58 -4.93 -4.19
N TYR A 311 9.62 -4.02 -4.42
CA TYR A 311 8.51 -3.83 -3.48
C TYR A 311 7.66 -5.09 -3.33
N HIS A 312 7.32 -5.77 -4.43
CA HIS A 312 6.51 -6.99 -4.40
C HIS A 312 7.19 -8.08 -3.56
N GLN A 313 8.47 -8.33 -3.79
CA GLN A 313 9.23 -9.30 -3.03
C GLN A 313 9.30 -8.93 -1.54
N LEU A 314 9.65 -7.68 -1.22
CA LEU A 314 9.74 -7.22 0.16
C LEU A 314 8.39 -7.31 0.87
N TYR A 315 7.32 -6.77 0.26
CA TYR A 315 6.00 -6.71 0.89
C TYR A 315 5.35 -8.08 1.04
N GLN A 316 5.57 -8.96 0.09
CA GLN A 316 5.08 -10.33 0.15
C GLN A 316 5.81 -11.15 1.22
N THR A 317 7.13 -10.98 1.37
CA THR A 317 7.94 -11.89 2.20
C THR A 317 8.37 -11.27 3.54
N ARG A 318 8.40 -9.94 3.65
CA ARG A 318 8.93 -9.20 4.82
C ARG A 318 8.04 -8.03 5.28
N LEU A 319 6.76 -8.01 4.86
CA LEU A 319 5.75 -7.10 5.40
C LEU A 319 4.48 -7.86 5.77
N ALA A 320 3.83 -8.53 4.80
CA ALA A 320 2.68 -9.39 5.06
C ALA A 320 3.04 -10.48 6.08
N ARG A 321 2.12 -10.76 7.02
CA ARG A 321 2.31 -11.71 8.12
C ARG A 321 1.32 -12.88 8.03
N GLY A 322 1.54 -13.85 8.89
CA GLY A 322 0.64 -14.97 9.12
C GLY A 322 0.65 -16.01 8.01
N LYS A 323 -0.25 -16.98 8.14
CA LYS A 323 -0.35 -18.16 7.29
C LYS A 323 -0.52 -17.84 5.81
N TYR A 324 -1.32 -16.80 5.51
CA TYR A 324 -1.65 -16.45 4.13
C TYR A 324 -0.59 -15.59 3.44
N ARG A 325 0.50 -15.24 4.09
CA ARG A 325 1.67 -14.67 3.41
C ARG A 325 2.15 -15.60 2.28
N ASP A 326 2.25 -16.89 2.56
CA ASP A 326 2.85 -17.90 1.66
C ASP A 326 1.82 -18.86 1.05
N GLN A 327 0.54 -18.76 1.42
CA GLN A 327 -0.50 -19.64 0.91
C GLN A 327 -1.34 -18.98 -0.17
N VAL A 328 -1.66 -19.75 -1.20
CA VAL A 328 -2.59 -19.33 -2.24
C VAL A 328 -3.97 -19.00 -1.65
N ARG A 329 -4.61 -17.98 -2.21
CA ARG A 329 -5.94 -17.54 -1.78
C ARG A 329 -7.01 -18.50 -2.31
N PRO A 330 -8.08 -18.77 -1.52
CA PRO A 330 -9.22 -19.54 -2.01
C PRO A 330 -9.97 -18.78 -3.09
N ILE A 331 -10.52 -19.49 -4.06
CA ILE A 331 -11.45 -18.92 -5.04
C ILE A 331 -12.78 -18.69 -4.35
N LEU A 332 -13.24 -17.45 -4.31
CA LEU A 332 -14.44 -17.06 -3.57
C LEU A 332 -15.62 -16.64 -4.47
N VAL A 333 -16.80 -16.63 -3.90
CA VAL A 333 -17.94 -15.82 -4.34
C VAL A 333 -18.37 -14.92 -3.19
N ASN A 334 -18.57 -13.64 -3.51
CA ASN A 334 -19.16 -12.65 -2.61
C ASN A 334 -20.60 -12.34 -3.12
N ASN A 335 -21.57 -12.28 -2.19
CA ASN A 335 -22.95 -12.07 -2.57
C ASN A 335 -23.33 -10.59 -2.82
N TRP A 336 -22.45 -9.61 -2.52
CA TRP A 336 -22.85 -8.19 -2.53
C TRP A 336 -23.51 -7.76 -3.84
N GLU A 337 -22.81 -7.81 -4.96
CA GLU A 337 -23.41 -7.42 -6.26
C GLU A 337 -24.49 -8.40 -6.75
N GLY A 338 -24.60 -9.58 -6.15
CA GLY A 338 -25.62 -10.56 -6.47
C GLY A 338 -26.97 -10.36 -5.75
N THR A 339 -26.95 -9.74 -4.56
CA THR A 339 -28.17 -9.65 -3.72
C THR A 339 -28.33 -8.31 -3.02
N TYR A 340 -27.25 -7.55 -2.82
CA TYR A 340 -27.24 -6.40 -1.91
C TYR A 340 -27.87 -6.77 -0.56
N PHE A 341 -28.81 -5.95 -0.06
CA PHE A 341 -29.54 -6.22 1.20
C PHE A 341 -30.70 -7.22 1.05
N ASP A 342 -31.09 -7.58 -0.19
CA ASP A 342 -32.22 -8.49 -0.47
C ASP A 342 -31.81 -9.96 -0.44
N PHE A 343 -31.59 -10.48 0.77
CA PHE A 343 -31.31 -11.90 0.97
C PHE A 343 -31.94 -12.43 2.27
N ASN A 344 -32.09 -13.76 2.30
CA ASN A 344 -32.40 -14.55 3.48
C ASN A 344 -31.55 -15.81 3.47
N GLU A 345 -31.61 -16.61 4.54
CA GLU A 345 -30.81 -17.82 4.69
C GLU A 345 -30.97 -18.78 3.54
N ASP A 346 -32.20 -19.02 3.05
CA ASP A 346 -32.47 -19.97 1.95
C ASP A 346 -31.84 -19.52 0.63
N LYS A 347 -31.92 -18.22 0.31
CA LYS A 347 -31.25 -17.64 -0.86
C LYS A 347 -29.74 -17.81 -0.79
N ILE A 348 -29.14 -17.54 0.36
CA ILE A 348 -27.69 -17.71 0.59
C ILE A 348 -27.27 -19.17 0.48
N ILE A 349 -28.01 -20.10 1.09
CA ILE A 349 -27.70 -21.54 0.98
C ILE A 349 -27.82 -22.03 -0.46
N LYS A 350 -28.82 -21.56 -1.22
CA LYS A 350 -28.95 -21.90 -2.62
C LYS A 350 -27.78 -21.39 -3.45
N MET A 351 -27.31 -20.17 -3.19
CA MET A 351 -26.10 -19.63 -3.83
C MET A 351 -24.87 -20.45 -3.47
N ALA A 352 -24.72 -20.84 -2.20
CA ALA A 352 -23.61 -21.68 -1.74
C ALA A 352 -23.60 -23.06 -2.39
N GLN A 353 -24.77 -23.70 -2.58
CA GLN A 353 -24.91 -24.96 -3.30
C GLN A 353 -24.42 -24.84 -4.75
N THR A 354 -24.91 -23.82 -5.47
CA THR A 354 -24.45 -23.56 -6.84
C THR A 354 -22.95 -23.23 -6.88
N ALA A 355 -22.45 -22.43 -5.96
CA ALA A 355 -21.02 -22.11 -5.85
C ALA A 355 -20.18 -23.40 -5.68
N LYS A 356 -20.63 -24.33 -4.85
CA LYS A 356 -19.98 -25.65 -4.68
C LYS A 356 -19.96 -26.46 -5.97
N GLU A 357 -21.08 -26.51 -6.69
CA GLU A 357 -21.21 -27.22 -7.98
C GLU A 357 -20.27 -26.65 -9.04
N LEU A 358 -20.01 -25.33 -9.00
CA LEU A 358 -19.06 -24.63 -9.88
C LEU A 358 -17.59 -24.90 -9.50
N GLY A 359 -17.33 -25.36 -8.28
CA GLY A 359 -15.97 -25.62 -7.78
C GLY A 359 -15.34 -24.46 -7.01
N ILE A 360 -16.14 -23.46 -6.62
CA ILE A 360 -15.75 -22.37 -5.70
C ILE A 360 -15.38 -22.96 -4.35
N GLU A 361 -14.50 -22.30 -3.61
CA GLU A 361 -13.91 -22.80 -2.37
C GLU A 361 -14.38 -22.05 -1.11
N LEU A 362 -14.81 -20.79 -1.29
CA LEU A 362 -15.19 -19.90 -0.19
C LEU A 362 -16.44 -19.10 -0.56
N PHE A 363 -17.41 -19.08 0.33
CA PHE A 363 -18.59 -18.22 0.24
C PHE A 363 -18.45 -17.06 1.23
N VAL A 364 -18.53 -15.81 0.77
CA VAL A 364 -18.45 -14.60 1.61
C VAL A 364 -19.82 -13.95 1.69
N LEU A 365 -20.37 -13.85 2.91
CA LEU A 365 -21.57 -13.09 3.21
C LEU A 365 -21.16 -11.64 3.53
N ASP A 366 -21.54 -10.72 2.65
CA ASP A 366 -21.25 -9.29 2.73
C ASP A 366 -22.25 -8.54 3.64
N ASP A 367 -22.35 -7.22 3.54
CA ASP A 367 -23.18 -6.34 4.37
C ASP A 367 -24.66 -6.78 4.44
N GLY A 368 -25.29 -6.57 5.60
CA GLY A 368 -26.73 -6.78 5.79
C GLY A 368 -27.14 -7.99 6.63
N TRP A 369 -26.20 -8.72 7.25
CA TRP A 369 -26.47 -9.92 8.05
C TRP A 369 -26.83 -9.64 9.52
N PHE A 370 -26.61 -8.43 10.02
CA PHE A 370 -26.65 -8.05 11.44
C PHE A 370 -27.74 -7.05 11.78
N GLY A 371 -28.12 -6.98 13.04
CA GLY A 371 -29.05 -6.00 13.60
C GLY A 371 -30.32 -5.84 12.73
N ASN A 372 -30.77 -4.61 12.53
CA ASN A 372 -31.86 -4.25 11.60
C ASN A 372 -31.32 -3.79 10.22
N ARG A 373 -30.15 -4.26 9.80
CA ARG A 373 -29.44 -3.84 8.59
C ARG A 373 -30.15 -4.29 7.31
N ASN A 374 -31.22 -3.57 6.92
CA ASN A 374 -31.96 -3.78 5.66
C ASN A 374 -31.64 -2.73 4.59
N ASN A 375 -30.86 -1.73 4.95
CA ASN A 375 -30.34 -0.66 4.10
C ASN A 375 -29.13 -0.02 4.80
N ASP A 376 -28.49 0.98 4.19
CA ASP A 376 -27.30 1.65 4.70
C ASP A 376 -27.56 2.74 5.75
N HIS A 377 -28.83 2.99 6.15
CA HIS A 377 -29.21 4.00 7.12
C HIS A 377 -29.29 3.48 8.55
N GLN A 378 -29.25 2.16 8.77
CA GLN A 378 -29.55 1.57 10.08
C GLN A 378 -28.69 0.36 10.39
N GLY A 379 -28.57 0.04 11.66
CA GLY A 379 -28.02 -1.20 12.20
C GLY A 379 -26.50 -1.28 12.27
N LEU A 380 -25.74 -0.39 11.63
CA LEU A 380 -24.28 -0.44 11.69
C LEU A 380 -23.76 -0.19 13.11
N GLY A 381 -22.93 -1.11 13.60
CA GLY A 381 -22.49 -1.17 15.00
C GLY A 381 -23.15 -2.29 15.82
N ASP A 382 -24.28 -2.82 15.36
CA ASP A 382 -25.04 -3.87 16.03
C ASP A 382 -24.63 -5.26 15.52
N TRP A 383 -23.45 -5.70 15.89
CA TRP A 383 -22.83 -6.95 15.39
C TRP A 383 -23.43 -8.22 16.02
N PHE A 384 -24.75 -8.38 15.88
CA PHE A 384 -25.48 -9.62 16.20
C PHE A 384 -26.38 -10.01 15.03
N PRO A 385 -26.61 -11.32 14.76
CA PRO A 385 -27.31 -11.75 13.56
C PRO A 385 -28.74 -11.24 13.51
N ASN A 386 -29.16 -10.85 12.30
CA ASN A 386 -30.56 -10.55 11.99
C ASN A 386 -31.33 -11.87 11.87
N LEU A 387 -32.10 -12.25 12.89
CA LEU A 387 -32.80 -13.54 12.93
C LEU A 387 -34.00 -13.60 11.98
N ASP A 388 -34.51 -12.48 11.49
CA ASP A 388 -35.56 -12.47 10.46
C ASP A 388 -34.99 -12.92 9.11
N LYS A 389 -33.75 -12.52 8.80
CA LYS A 389 -33.05 -12.95 7.58
C LYS A 389 -32.38 -14.33 7.76
N LEU A 390 -31.78 -14.55 8.93
CA LEU A 390 -30.94 -15.71 9.28
C LEU A 390 -31.50 -16.40 10.53
N PRO A 391 -32.58 -17.19 10.41
CA PRO A 391 -33.26 -17.79 11.56
C PRO A 391 -32.37 -18.67 12.45
N HIS A 392 -31.29 -19.24 11.89
CA HIS A 392 -30.33 -20.07 12.65
C HIS A 392 -29.07 -19.30 13.06
N GLY A 393 -29.05 -17.97 12.89
CA GLY A 393 -27.91 -17.11 13.16
C GLY A 393 -26.67 -17.43 12.29
N ILE A 394 -25.56 -16.75 12.57
CA ILE A 394 -24.30 -16.98 11.83
C ILE A 394 -23.76 -18.39 12.09
N ARG A 395 -23.88 -18.92 13.31
CA ARG A 395 -23.47 -20.30 13.62
C ARG A 395 -24.17 -21.33 12.74
N GLY A 396 -25.50 -21.27 12.66
CA GLY A 396 -26.29 -22.23 11.85
C GLY A 396 -26.00 -22.11 10.37
N LEU A 397 -25.95 -20.86 9.85
CA LEU A 397 -25.62 -20.60 8.45
C LEU A 397 -24.21 -21.08 8.09
N SER A 398 -23.19 -20.68 8.86
CA SER A 398 -21.79 -21.06 8.59
C SER A 398 -21.59 -22.58 8.66
N LYS A 399 -22.27 -23.25 9.60
CA LYS A 399 -22.25 -24.72 9.67
C LYS A 399 -22.84 -25.35 8.40
N ARG A 400 -24.01 -24.89 7.94
CA ARG A 400 -24.65 -25.42 6.70
C ARG A 400 -23.74 -25.22 5.48
N ILE A 401 -23.08 -24.08 5.36
CA ILE A 401 -22.12 -23.81 4.27
C ILE A 401 -20.87 -24.71 4.40
N HIS A 402 -20.36 -24.89 5.62
CA HIS A 402 -19.24 -25.80 5.88
C HIS A 402 -19.62 -27.25 5.55
N ASP A 403 -20.82 -27.70 5.88
CA ASP A 403 -21.31 -29.06 5.58
C ASP A 403 -21.43 -29.30 4.05
N LEU A 404 -21.56 -28.26 3.23
CA LEU A 404 -21.43 -28.33 1.77
C LEU A 404 -19.98 -28.49 1.30
N GLY A 405 -19.00 -28.36 2.22
CA GLY A 405 -17.56 -28.39 1.92
C GLY A 405 -17.03 -27.10 1.34
N LEU A 406 -17.62 -25.97 1.70
CA LEU A 406 -17.14 -24.62 1.44
C LEU A 406 -16.57 -23.99 2.71
N LYS A 407 -15.58 -23.12 2.56
CA LYS A 407 -15.21 -22.17 3.60
C LYS A 407 -16.27 -21.07 3.68
N PHE A 408 -16.37 -20.42 4.86
CA PHE A 408 -17.30 -19.31 5.08
C PHE A 408 -16.55 -18.04 5.49
N GLY A 409 -16.93 -16.92 4.87
CA GLY A 409 -16.43 -15.58 5.16
C GLY A 409 -17.54 -14.62 5.57
N LEU A 410 -17.19 -13.61 6.36
CA LEU A 410 -18.13 -12.63 6.88
C LEU A 410 -17.55 -11.22 6.77
N TRP A 411 -18.43 -10.26 6.42
CA TRP A 411 -18.11 -8.85 6.33
C TRP A 411 -18.34 -8.12 7.67
N PHE A 412 -17.45 -7.19 7.98
CA PHE A 412 -17.57 -6.26 9.11
C PHE A 412 -17.14 -4.85 8.68
N GLU A 413 -17.76 -3.82 9.27
CA GLU A 413 -17.35 -2.41 9.21
C GLU A 413 -17.25 -1.87 10.65
N PRO A 414 -16.22 -2.29 11.41
CA PRO A 414 -16.21 -2.14 12.87
C PRO A 414 -15.93 -0.73 13.37
N GLU A 415 -15.44 0.16 12.50
CA GLU A 415 -15.03 1.53 12.82
C GLU A 415 -16.19 2.54 12.73
N MET A 416 -17.34 2.11 12.22
CA MET A 416 -18.46 3.00 11.90
C MET A 416 -19.73 2.60 12.63
N VAL A 417 -20.64 3.58 12.79
CA VAL A 417 -21.92 3.38 13.47
C VAL A 417 -23.02 4.23 12.82
N ASN A 418 -24.23 3.66 12.67
CA ASN A 418 -25.42 4.45 12.30
C ASN A 418 -26.05 5.11 13.53
N GLU A 419 -26.69 6.26 13.32
CA GLU A 419 -27.53 6.90 14.34
C GLU A 419 -28.67 5.97 14.76
N ASP A 420 -29.27 5.25 13.79
CA ASP A 420 -30.26 4.20 14.06
C ASP A 420 -29.56 2.85 14.30
N SER A 421 -28.93 2.73 15.45
CA SER A 421 -28.36 1.48 15.98
C SER A 421 -28.49 1.42 17.50
N ASN A 422 -28.46 0.23 18.07
CA ASN A 422 -28.45 0.06 19.52
C ASN A 422 -27.16 0.59 20.13
N LEU A 423 -26.03 0.38 19.44
CA LEU A 423 -24.73 0.88 19.89
C LEU A 423 -24.76 2.40 20.06
N TYR A 424 -25.22 3.16 19.06
CA TYR A 424 -25.28 4.61 19.15
C TYR A 424 -26.26 5.09 20.23
N ARG A 425 -27.44 4.44 20.36
CA ARG A 425 -28.41 4.78 21.42
C ARG A 425 -27.86 4.59 22.83
N ASN A 426 -27.02 3.58 23.01
CA ASN A 426 -26.42 3.27 24.32
C ASN A 426 -25.16 4.12 24.59
N HIS A 427 -24.39 4.46 23.57
CA HIS A 427 -23.11 5.13 23.66
C HIS A 427 -22.97 6.26 22.62
N PRO A 428 -23.81 7.31 22.66
CA PRO A 428 -23.72 8.43 21.71
C PRO A 428 -22.46 9.27 21.89
N GLU A 429 -21.72 9.09 22.99
CA GLU A 429 -20.44 9.72 23.29
C GLU A 429 -19.24 9.02 22.62
N TRP A 430 -19.41 7.82 22.09
CA TRP A 430 -18.33 7.03 21.50
C TRP A 430 -17.98 7.41 20.05
N ILE A 431 -18.61 8.42 19.49
CA ILE A 431 -18.28 8.92 18.16
C ILE A 431 -17.31 10.11 18.24
N LEU A 432 -16.49 10.26 17.21
CA LEU A 432 -15.74 11.51 17.00
C LEU A 432 -16.72 12.64 16.71
N LYS A 433 -16.80 13.64 17.61
CA LYS A 433 -17.80 14.71 17.53
C LYS A 433 -17.34 15.97 18.24
N THR A 434 -17.25 17.08 17.50
CA THR A 434 -16.96 18.40 18.09
C THR A 434 -18.14 18.91 18.91
N PRO A 435 -17.95 19.33 20.18
CA PRO A 435 -19.01 19.90 21.01
C PRO A 435 -19.72 21.07 20.33
N HIS A 436 -21.02 21.14 20.52
CA HIS A 436 -21.89 22.23 20.02
C HIS A 436 -21.93 22.37 18.49
N ARG A 437 -21.43 21.40 17.74
CA ARG A 437 -21.54 21.33 16.28
C ARG A 437 -22.37 20.13 15.86
N LYS A 438 -23.11 20.28 14.76
CA LYS A 438 -23.78 19.14 14.13
C LYS A 438 -22.70 18.27 13.44
N SER A 439 -22.72 16.98 13.74
CA SER A 439 -21.83 16.04 13.06
C SER A 439 -22.23 15.84 11.60
N CYS A 440 -21.25 15.66 10.75
CA CYS A 440 -21.46 15.35 9.34
C CYS A 440 -21.75 13.86 9.18
N HIS A 441 -22.73 13.51 8.34
CA HIS A 441 -22.98 12.14 7.91
C HIS A 441 -22.26 11.85 6.59
N GLY A 442 -21.30 10.92 6.60
CA GLY A 442 -20.80 10.28 5.38
C GLY A 442 -21.48 8.92 5.23
N ARG A 443 -22.16 8.65 4.12
CA ARG A 443 -22.94 7.41 3.93
C ARG A 443 -23.90 7.05 5.07
N ASN A 444 -24.53 8.04 5.70
CA ASN A 444 -25.41 7.86 6.87
C ASN A 444 -24.72 7.26 8.10
N GLN A 445 -23.38 7.41 8.21
CA GLN A 445 -22.56 6.84 9.26
C GLN A 445 -21.84 7.92 10.06
N TYR A 446 -21.60 7.63 11.35
CA TYR A 446 -20.62 8.29 12.21
C TYR A 446 -19.38 7.42 12.37
N ILE A 447 -18.29 8.02 12.82
CA ILE A 447 -17.03 7.34 13.11
C ILE A 447 -16.95 7.08 14.61
N LEU A 448 -16.73 5.83 15.01
CA LEU A 448 -16.40 5.48 16.38
C LEU A 448 -15.02 6.03 16.76
N ASP A 449 -14.86 6.45 17.99
CA ASP A 449 -13.61 6.99 18.50
C ASP A 449 -12.60 5.87 18.84
N PHE A 450 -11.86 5.41 17.83
CA PHE A 450 -10.84 4.38 18.04
C PHE A 450 -9.56 4.91 18.71
N SER A 451 -9.46 6.22 19.01
CA SER A 451 -8.46 6.71 19.96
C SER A 451 -8.83 6.41 21.42
N ASN A 452 -10.08 6.00 21.68
CA ASN A 452 -10.57 5.52 22.95
C ASN A 452 -10.43 3.98 23.03
N HIS A 453 -9.56 3.51 23.91
CA HIS A 453 -9.30 2.09 24.12
C HIS A 453 -10.57 1.30 24.52
N GLU A 454 -11.49 1.88 25.30
CA GLU A 454 -12.75 1.23 25.69
C GLU A 454 -13.61 0.88 24.47
N VAL A 455 -13.68 1.76 23.47
CA VAL A 455 -14.40 1.52 22.22
C VAL A 455 -13.77 0.38 21.45
N VAL A 456 -12.45 0.38 21.31
CA VAL A 456 -11.71 -0.66 20.58
C VAL A 456 -11.91 -2.02 21.24
N GLU A 457 -11.80 -2.12 22.56
CA GLU A 457 -12.00 -3.38 23.31
C GLU A 457 -13.44 -3.89 23.20
N TYR A 458 -14.43 -3.00 23.26
CA TYR A 458 -15.84 -3.38 23.07
C TYR A 458 -16.06 -3.99 21.68
N ILE A 459 -15.57 -3.34 20.65
CA ILE A 459 -15.68 -3.84 19.26
C ILE A 459 -14.92 -5.16 19.10
N ALA A 460 -13.71 -5.27 19.66
CA ALA A 460 -12.93 -6.51 19.64
C ALA A 460 -13.72 -7.66 20.26
N GLN A 461 -14.26 -7.46 21.46
CA GLN A 461 -15.04 -8.51 22.14
C GLN A 461 -16.31 -8.88 21.37
N THR A 462 -16.99 -7.90 20.79
CA THR A 462 -18.20 -8.14 20.01
C THR A 462 -17.91 -8.95 18.75
N MET A 463 -16.85 -8.63 18.01
CA MET A 463 -16.41 -9.41 16.85
C MET A 463 -15.98 -10.83 17.26
N MET A 464 -15.21 -10.96 18.35
CA MET A 464 -14.77 -12.26 18.86
C MET A 464 -15.96 -13.16 19.24
N ASN A 465 -17.02 -12.62 19.82
CA ASN A 465 -18.23 -13.38 20.15
C ASN A 465 -18.89 -13.99 18.90
N VAL A 466 -18.90 -13.26 17.78
CA VAL A 466 -19.43 -13.79 16.50
C VAL A 466 -18.50 -14.84 15.91
N ILE A 467 -17.19 -14.60 15.96
CA ILE A 467 -16.17 -15.52 15.39
C ILE A 467 -16.12 -16.82 16.17
N ASP A 468 -16.06 -16.76 17.49
CA ASP A 468 -15.95 -17.94 18.38
C ASP A 468 -17.18 -18.87 18.28
N ASP A 469 -18.35 -18.31 17.96
CA ASP A 469 -19.59 -19.08 17.81
C ASP A 469 -19.85 -19.58 16.38
N SER A 470 -18.87 -19.50 15.45
CA SER A 470 -19.12 -19.78 14.03
C SER A 470 -17.94 -20.44 13.31
N TYR A 471 -18.18 -20.90 12.05
CA TYR A 471 -17.18 -21.54 11.18
C TYR A 471 -16.55 -20.54 10.22
N ILE A 472 -16.17 -19.36 10.72
CA ILE A 472 -15.55 -18.29 9.90
C ILE A 472 -14.09 -18.64 9.62
N SER A 473 -13.68 -18.51 8.35
CA SER A 473 -12.30 -18.68 7.88
C SER A 473 -11.79 -17.50 7.06
N TYR A 474 -12.65 -16.48 6.88
CA TYR A 474 -12.34 -15.26 6.14
C TYR A 474 -13.13 -14.07 6.71
N ILE A 475 -12.49 -12.94 6.84
CA ILE A 475 -13.13 -11.69 7.24
C ILE A 475 -12.79 -10.61 6.20
N LYS A 476 -13.84 -9.98 5.64
CA LYS A 476 -13.73 -8.74 4.88
C LYS A 476 -13.99 -7.59 5.85
N TRP A 477 -12.95 -6.81 6.13
CA TRP A 477 -13.04 -5.65 7.00
C TRP A 477 -13.12 -4.38 6.18
N ASP A 478 -14.24 -3.70 6.25
CA ASP A 478 -14.53 -2.50 5.47
C ASP A 478 -14.49 -1.22 6.31
N MET A 479 -14.35 -0.09 5.63
CA MET A 479 -14.44 1.26 6.19
C MET A 479 -14.96 2.21 5.12
N ASN A 480 -16.21 2.65 5.23
CA ASN A 480 -16.89 3.33 4.13
C ASN A 480 -17.04 4.84 4.32
N ARG A 481 -16.26 5.42 5.22
CA ARG A 481 -16.32 6.85 5.49
C ARG A 481 -14.96 7.45 5.81
N CYS A 482 -14.65 8.60 5.19
CA CYS A 482 -13.54 9.46 5.60
C CYS A 482 -13.88 10.27 6.86
N MET A 483 -12.87 10.64 7.64
CA MET A 483 -13.03 11.58 8.75
C MET A 483 -13.32 12.98 8.23
N SER A 484 -14.33 13.64 8.81
CA SER A 484 -14.70 15.03 8.49
C SER A 484 -14.43 15.97 9.65
N GLU A 485 -14.79 15.59 10.86
CA GLU A 485 -14.48 16.28 12.10
C GLU A 485 -13.68 15.36 13.02
N VAL A 486 -12.62 15.87 13.62
CA VAL A 486 -11.77 15.10 14.53
C VAL A 486 -11.76 15.79 15.88
N TYR A 487 -12.48 15.20 16.82
CA TYR A 487 -12.50 15.59 18.22
C TYR A 487 -12.95 14.40 19.07
N SER A 488 -12.13 14.01 20.03
CA SER A 488 -12.44 12.95 20.99
C SER A 488 -12.91 13.56 22.31
N SER A 489 -14.02 13.05 22.84
CA SER A 489 -14.54 13.46 24.16
C SER A 489 -13.70 12.93 25.33
N THR A 490 -12.84 11.95 25.09
CA THR A 490 -11.97 11.33 26.11
C THR A 490 -10.60 12.00 26.22
N HIS A 491 -10.26 12.85 25.25
CA HIS A 491 -9.00 13.60 25.22
C HIS A 491 -9.18 15.01 25.80
N ASP A 492 -8.20 15.46 26.55
CA ASP A 492 -8.14 16.85 26.99
C ASP A 492 -7.75 17.80 25.83
N VAL A 493 -7.80 19.10 26.08
CA VAL A 493 -7.49 20.13 25.07
C VAL A 493 -6.07 19.99 24.52
N SER A 494 -5.12 19.55 25.33
CA SER A 494 -3.71 19.44 24.96
C SER A 494 -3.39 18.15 24.19
N SER A 495 -4.31 17.20 24.12
CA SER A 495 -4.13 15.91 23.45
C SER A 495 -5.01 15.72 22.22
N GLN A 496 -5.84 16.71 21.84
CA GLN A 496 -6.67 16.61 20.63
C GLN A 496 -5.85 16.42 19.34
N GLY A 497 -4.66 16.95 19.27
CA GLY A 497 -3.76 16.78 18.12
C GLY A 497 -3.23 15.35 17.93
N ARG A 498 -3.43 14.46 18.91
CA ARG A 498 -3.05 13.04 18.85
C ARG A 498 -4.13 12.15 18.23
N VAL A 499 -5.40 12.59 18.27
CA VAL A 499 -6.57 11.75 17.99
C VAL A 499 -6.49 11.02 16.65
N MET A 500 -6.08 11.70 15.57
CA MET A 500 -5.97 11.05 14.25
C MET A 500 -4.95 9.91 14.21
N HIS A 501 -3.80 10.09 14.86
CA HIS A 501 -2.77 9.06 14.91
C HIS A 501 -3.19 7.93 15.86
N GLU A 502 -3.68 8.26 17.03
CA GLU A 502 -4.14 7.27 18.03
C GLU A 502 -5.35 6.47 17.53
N TYR A 503 -6.21 7.06 16.70
CA TYR A 503 -7.26 6.32 15.98
C TYR A 503 -6.65 5.19 15.12
N ILE A 504 -5.64 5.50 14.33
CA ILE A 504 -4.98 4.50 13.48
C ILE A 504 -4.26 3.44 14.33
N LEU A 505 -3.66 3.83 15.46
CA LEU A 505 -3.11 2.86 16.41
C LEU A 505 -4.19 1.95 16.99
N GLY A 506 -5.39 2.47 17.26
CA GLY A 506 -6.56 1.69 17.67
C GLY A 506 -7.00 0.68 16.60
N VAL A 507 -7.01 1.08 15.32
CA VAL A 507 -7.27 0.17 14.20
C VAL A 507 -6.22 -0.94 14.14
N TYR A 508 -4.95 -0.60 14.24
CA TYR A 508 -3.85 -1.57 14.25
C TYR A 508 -3.92 -2.53 15.45
N HIS A 509 -4.24 -2.00 16.63
CA HIS A 509 -4.43 -2.81 17.83
C HIS A 509 -5.55 -3.83 17.65
N LEU A 510 -6.71 -3.41 17.11
CA LEU A 510 -7.82 -4.34 16.84
C LEU A 510 -7.43 -5.44 15.86
N TYR A 511 -6.71 -5.09 14.78
CA TYR A 511 -6.17 -6.10 13.85
C TYR A 511 -5.19 -7.06 14.55
N ASP A 512 -4.28 -6.54 15.38
CA ASP A 512 -3.31 -7.36 16.12
C ASP A 512 -4.00 -8.36 17.05
N VAL A 513 -5.00 -7.91 17.81
CA VAL A 513 -5.82 -8.77 18.70
C VAL A 513 -6.49 -9.89 17.89
N LEU A 514 -7.15 -9.55 16.80
CA LEU A 514 -7.90 -10.53 16.01
C LEU A 514 -6.97 -11.48 15.22
N THR A 515 -5.93 -10.99 14.59
CA THR A 515 -4.99 -11.83 13.82
C THR A 515 -4.15 -12.73 14.71
N THR A 516 -3.86 -12.31 15.95
CA THR A 516 -3.15 -13.12 16.95
C THR A 516 -4.05 -14.24 17.49
N LYS A 517 -5.30 -13.92 17.81
CA LYS A 517 -6.25 -14.90 18.32
C LYS A 517 -6.72 -15.90 17.25
N TYR A 518 -6.86 -15.42 16.00
CA TYR A 518 -7.38 -16.22 14.88
C TYR A 518 -6.39 -16.31 13.70
N PRO A 519 -5.22 -16.94 13.88
CA PRO A 519 -4.16 -16.96 12.87
C PRO A 519 -4.53 -17.75 11.59
N ASP A 520 -5.60 -18.53 11.62
CA ASP A 520 -6.10 -19.31 10.49
C ASP A 520 -7.16 -18.58 9.66
N ILE A 521 -7.64 -17.40 10.10
CA ILE A 521 -8.57 -16.58 9.36
C ILE A 521 -7.81 -15.70 8.37
N LEU A 522 -8.25 -15.70 7.12
CA LEU A 522 -7.78 -14.76 6.11
C LEU A 522 -8.53 -13.43 6.27
N PHE A 523 -7.79 -12.37 6.58
CA PHE A 523 -8.32 -11.00 6.59
C PHE A 523 -8.10 -10.33 5.24
N GLU A 524 -9.16 -9.75 4.70
CA GLU A 524 -9.12 -8.81 3.57
C GLU A 524 -9.48 -7.42 4.08
N SER A 525 -8.59 -6.44 3.88
CA SER A 525 -8.95 -5.05 4.17
C SER A 525 -9.72 -4.46 2.99
N CYS A 526 -10.74 -3.66 3.32
CA CYS A 526 -11.51 -2.87 2.39
C CYS A 526 -11.72 -1.47 2.99
N ALA A 527 -11.85 -0.46 2.15
CA ALA A 527 -12.22 0.87 2.59
C ALA A 527 -12.92 1.59 1.44
N SER A 528 -14.20 1.32 1.23
CA SER A 528 -14.89 1.66 -0.02
C SER A 528 -14.02 1.26 -1.22
N GLY A 529 -13.66 0.01 -1.32
CA GLY A 529 -12.60 -0.44 -2.22
C GLY A 529 -11.22 -0.11 -1.68
N GLY A 530 -10.43 0.63 -2.45
CA GLY A 530 -9.00 0.79 -2.22
C GLY A 530 -8.53 2.01 -1.44
N ALA A 531 -9.37 2.69 -0.63
CA ALA A 531 -8.94 3.89 0.12
C ALA A 531 -7.84 3.62 1.15
N ARG A 532 -7.73 2.40 1.65
CA ARG A 532 -6.65 1.97 2.53
C ARG A 532 -5.86 0.78 1.93
N PHE A 533 -5.77 0.73 0.62
CA PHE A 533 -4.82 -0.19 -0.01
C PHE A 533 -3.42 0.39 0.11
N ASP A 534 -2.80 0.14 1.23
CA ASP A 534 -1.49 0.67 1.61
C ASP A 534 -0.64 -0.39 2.33
N SER A 535 0.64 -0.10 2.49
CA SER A 535 1.58 -1.03 3.12
C SER A 535 1.33 -1.21 4.63
N GLY A 536 0.72 -0.23 5.30
CA GLY A 536 0.34 -0.36 6.71
C GLY A 536 -0.71 -1.45 6.90
N MET A 537 -1.76 -1.46 6.06
CA MET A 537 -2.80 -2.50 6.12
C MET A 537 -2.30 -3.87 5.69
N LEU A 538 -1.39 -3.95 4.69
CA LEU A 538 -0.84 -5.24 4.24
C LEU A 538 -0.06 -5.99 5.33
N TYR A 539 0.45 -5.30 6.33
CA TYR A 539 1.11 -5.92 7.48
C TYR A 539 0.14 -6.84 8.27
N TYR A 540 -1.14 -6.46 8.36
CA TYR A 540 -2.17 -7.19 9.09
C TYR A 540 -3.05 -8.06 8.19
N ALA A 541 -3.48 -7.52 7.06
CA ALA A 541 -4.34 -8.17 6.09
C ALA A 541 -3.56 -8.40 4.78
N PRO A 542 -3.17 -9.65 4.45
CA PRO A 542 -2.28 -9.93 3.33
C PRO A 542 -2.93 -9.75 1.96
N GLN A 543 -4.19 -9.38 1.92
CA GLN A 543 -4.91 -8.94 0.72
C GLN A 543 -5.84 -7.77 1.03
N CYS A 544 -6.16 -6.99 0.00
CA CYS A 544 -7.04 -5.84 0.07
C CYS A 544 -8.03 -5.88 -1.11
N TRP A 545 -9.26 -5.47 -0.89
CA TRP A 545 -10.20 -5.21 -1.97
C TRP A 545 -9.69 -4.03 -2.78
N THR A 546 -9.32 -4.30 -4.03
CA THR A 546 -8.54 -3.35 -4.84
C THR A 546 -9.33 -2.12 -5.21
N SER A 547 -10.61 -2.30 -5.54
CA SER A 547 -11.54 -1.23 -5.92
C SER A 547 -12.97 -1.77 -5.90
N ASP A 548 -13.93 -0.92 -5.55
CA ASP A 548 -15.37 -1.21 -5.73
C ASP A 548 -15.78 -1.21 -7.20
N ASP A 549 -14.91 -0.72 -8.10
CA ASP A 549 -15.14 -0.88 -9.53
C ASP A 549 -14.75 -2.29 -9.96
N THR A 550 -15.76 -3.08 -10.33
CA THR A 550 -15.61 -4.46 -10.80
C THR A 550 -15.63 -4.58 -12.32
N ASP A 551 -15.76 -3.46 -13.04
CA ASP A 551 -15.67 -3.44 -14.50
C ASP A 551 -14.26 -3.86 -14.97
N ALA A 552 -14.17 -4.92 -15.77
CA ALA A 552 -12.89 -5.47 -16.19
C ALA A 552 -12.03 -4.46 -16.98
N ILE A 553 -12.63 -3.53 -17.71
CA ILE A 553 -11.91 -2.55 -18.52
C ILE A 553 -11.30 -1.45 -17.63
N GLU A 554 -12.05 -0.99 -16.61
CA GLU A 554 -11.48 -0.04 -15.63
C GLU A 554 -10.43 -0.74 -14.73
N ARG A 555 -10.63 -2.02 -14.39
CA ARG A 555 -9.66 -2.82 -13.64
C ARG A 555 -8.30 -2.95 -14.34
N LEU A 556 -8.24 -2.88 -15.67
CA LEU A 556 -6.95 -2.81 -16.38
C LEU A 556 -6.08 -1.65 -15.89
N LYS A 557 -6.69 -0.45 -15.70
CA LYS A 557 -5.97 0.74 -15.19
C LYS A 557 -5.68 0.62 -13.71
N ILE A 558 -6.68 0.22 -12.92
CA ILE A 558 -6.59 0.13 -11.46
C ILE A 558 -5.53 -0.91 -11.05
N GLN A 559 -5.56 -2.12 -11.62
CA GLN A 559 -4.60 -3.17 -11.31
C GLN A 559 -3.19 -2.85 -11.83
N TYR A 560 -3.09 -2.24 -13.02
CA TYR A 560 -1.80 -1.79 -13.55
C TYR A 560 -1.15 -0.76 -12.63
N GLY A 561 -1.89 0.26 -12.19
CA GLY A 561 -1.38 1.27 -11.26
C GLY A 561 -1.06 0.68 -9.88
N THR A 562 -1.90 -0.21 -9.37
CA THR A 562 -1.66 -0.90 -8.10
C THR A 562 -0.38 -1.73 -8.13
N SER A 563 -0.10 -2.40 -9.26
CA SER A 563 1.10 -3.22 -9.45
C SER A 563 2.41 -2.42 -9.44
N LEU A 564 2.36 -1.09 -9.43
CA LEU A 564 3.58 -0.29 -9.33
C LEU A 564 4.28 -0.50 -7.98
N VAL A 565 3.50 -0.80 -6.93
CA VAL A 565 3.99 -0.96 -5.55
C VAL A 565 3.61 -2.33 -4.97
N TYR A 566 2.41 -2.83 -5.23
CA TYR A 566 1.82 -3.95 -4.48
C TYR A 566 1.80 -5.24 -5.30
N PRO A 567 2.10 -6.41 -4.67
CA PRO A 567 2.12 -7.71 -5.35
C PRO A 567 0.69 -8.17 -5.70
N LEU A 568 0.58 -9.00 -6.74
CA LEU A 568 -0.71 -9.55 -7.18
C LEU A 568 -1.41 -10.37 -6.08
N SER A 569 -0.67 -11.02 -5.19
CA SER A 569 -1.21 -11.77 -4.04
C SER A 569 -2.00 -10.91 -3.05
N SER A 570 -1.86 -9.58 -3.14
CA SER A 570 -2.58 -8.62 -2.28
C SER A 570 -3.80 -7.99 -2.95
N MET A 571 -4.03 -8.23 -4.24
CA MET A 571 -5.06 -7.55 -5.03
C MET A 571 -6.34 -8.39 -5.15
N GLY A 572 -7.42 -8.06 -4.43
CA GLY A 572 -8.74 -8.63 -4.64
C GLY A 572 -9.26 -8.32 -6.04
N SER A 573 -9.61 -9.35 -6.82
CA SER A 573 -10.06 -9.21 -8.21
C SER A 573 -11.15 -10.22 -8.54
N HIS A 574 -12.36 -9.71 -8.86
CA HIS A 574 -13.55 -10.55 -9.05
C HIS A 574 -14.16 -10.38 -10.44
N VAL A 575 -14.78 -11.45 -10.90
CA VAL A 575 -15.67 -11.48 -12.07
C VAL A 575 -17.04 -11.00 -11.64
N SER A 576 -17.48 -9.85 -12.15
CA SER A 576 -18.78 -9.25 -11.84
C SER A 576 -19.88 -9.67 -12.80
N ALA A 577 -21.13 -9.30 -12.49
CA ALA A 577 -22.27 -9.42 -13.39
C ALA A 577 -22.19 -8.46 -14.60
N ILE A 578 -23.02 -8.68 -15.60
CA ILE A 578 -23.28 -7.77 -16.72
C ILE A 578 -24.78 -7.50 -16.85
N PRO A 579 -25.17 -6.27 -17.29
CA PRO A 579 -24.29 -5.11 -17.40
C PRO A 579 -23.64 -4.76 -16.05
N ASN A 580 -22.40 -4.28 -16.07
CA ASN A 580 -21.72 -3.84 -14.84
C ASN A 580 -22.53 -2.73 -14.18
N HIS A 581 -22.69 -2.77 -12.86
CA HIS A 581 -23.57 -1.86 -12.13
C HIS A 581 -23.10 -0.38 -12.11
N GLN A 582 -21.81 -0.12 -12.36
CA GLN A 582 -21.24 1.24 -12.36
C GLN A 582 -21.09 1.80 -13.78
N THR A 583 -20.57 1.01 -14.72
CA THR A 583 -20.24 1.45 -16.07
C THR A 583 -21.30 1.08 -17.12
N PHE A 584 -22.22 0.19 -16.76
CA PHE A 584 -23.24 -0.40 -17.66
C PHE A 584 -22.66 -1.13 -18.89
N ARG A 585 -21.37 -1.51 -18.84
CA ARG A 585 -20.72 -2.29 -19.89
C ARG A 585 -21.16 -3.76 -19.86
N ASN A 586 -21.23 -4.34 -21.06
CA ASN A 586 -21.43 -5.78 -21.26
C ASN A 586 -20.10 -6.40 -21.74
N THR A 587 -19.17 -6.59 -20.82
CA THR A 587 -17.87 -7.18 -21.12
C THR A 587 -17.96 -8.70 -21.17
N PRO A 588 -17.37 -9.39 -22.17
CA PRO A 588 -17.42 -10.84 -22.29
C PRO A 588 -16.94 -11.55 -21.02
N LEU A 589 -17.56 -12.68 -20.67
CA LEU A 589 -17.22 -13.46 -19.48
C LEU A 589 -15.73 -13.90 -19.48
N GLU A 590 -15.19 -14.19 -20.66
CA GLU A 590 -13.77 -14.52 -20.85
C GLU A 590 -12.87 -13.34 -20.47
N THR A 591 -13.18 -12.12 -20.94
CA THR A 591 -12.38 -10.93 -20.63
C THR A 591 -12.46 -10.55 -19.17
N ARG A 592 -13.65 -10.67 -18.53
CA ARG A 592 -13.80 -10.45 -17.08
C ARG A 592 -12.86 -11.39 -16.28
N ALA A 593 -12.83 -12.67 -16.64
CA ALA A 593 -11.94 -13.64 -15.99
C ALA A 593 -10.46 -13.40 -16.30
N ASN A 594 -10.13 -13.12 -17.57
CA ASN A 594 -8.73 -12.90 -17.98
C ASN A 594 -8.08 -11.71 -17.24
N VAL A 595 -8.85 -10.68 -16.89
CA VAL A 595 -8.38 -9.58 -16.04
C VAL A 595 -8.30 -10.02 -14.57
N ALA A 596 -9.33 -10.71 -14.08
CA ALA A 596 -9.43 -11.10 -12.67
C ALA A 596 -8.38 -12.14 -12.24
N TYR A 597 -7.85 -12.95 -13.15
CA TYR A 597 -6.79 -13.93 -12.82
C TYR A 597 -5.52 -13.29 -12.28
N PHE A 598 -5.22 -12.04 -12.66
CA PHE A 598 -4.05 -11.32 -12.15
C PHE A 598 -4.34 -10.63 -10.81
N GLY A 599 -4.64 -11.46 -9.81
CA GLY A 599 -4.98 -11.08 -8.44
C GLY A 599 -5.44 -12.27 -7.60
N THR A 600 -6.14 -11.97 -6.50
CA THR A 600 -6.83 -12.98 -5.69
C THR A 600 -8.24 -13.16 -6.26
N PHE A 601 -8.38 -14.22 -7.04
CA PHE A 601 -9.52 -14.44 -7.94
C PHE A 601 -10.80 -14.82 -7.21
N GLY A 602 -11.93 -14.26 -7.66
CA GLY A 602 -13.26 -14.60 -7.18
C GLY A 602 -14.37 -14.15 -8.14
N TYR A 603 -15.59 -14.31 -7.66
CA TYR A 603 -16.82 -13.91 -8.34
C TYR A 603 -17.63 -12.99 -7.44
N GLU A 604 -18.27 -11.99 -8.02
CA GLU A 604 -19.17 -11.07 -7.31
C GLU A 604 -20.44 -10.86 -8.17
N LEU A 605 -21.33 -11.86 -8.08
CA LEU A 605 -22.57 -11.93 -8.86
C LEU A 605 -23.51 -13.00 -8.27
N ASP A 606 -24.80 -12.99 -8.66
CA ASP A 606 -25.72 -14.07 -8.33
C ASP A 606 -25.48 -15.28 -9.24
N VAL A 607 -24.75 -16.29 -8.72
CA VAL A 607 -24.44 -17.52 -9.44
C VAL A 607 -25.66 -18.35 -9.83
N ASN A 608 -26.84 -18.08 -9.24
CA ASN A 608 -28.09 -18.75 -9.58
C ASN A 608 -28.73 -18.20 -10.88
N GLN A 609 -28.37 -16.97 -11.26
CA GLN A 609 -28.89 -16.34 -12.49
C GLN A 609 -28.09 -16.74 -13.75
N LEU A 610 -26.98 -17.45 -13.60
CA LEU A 610 -26.15 -17.90 -14.70
C LEU A 610 -26.84 -18.95 -15.55
N THR A 611 -26.71 -18.84 -16.88
CA THR A 611 -27.12 -19.87 -17.82
C THR A 611 -26.29 -21.15 -17.66
N PHE A 612 -26.79 -22.25 -18.27
CA PHE A 612 -26.03 -23.50 -18.27
C PHE A 612 -24.65 -23.34 -18.92
N GLU A 613 -24.58 -22.65 -20.06
CA GLU A 613 -23.37 -22.37 -20.82
C GLU A 613 -22.37 -21.55 -20.01
N GLU A 614 -22.83 -20.50 -19.32
CA GLU A 614 -21.99 -19.68 -18.45
C GLU A 614 -21.45 -20.49 -17.28
N LYS A 615 -22.25 -21.37 -16.67
CA LYS A 615 -21.79 -22.27 -15.60
C LYS A 615 -20.68 -23.20 -16.06
N GLU A 616 -20.78 -23.75 -17.28
CA GLU A 616 -19.74 -24.62 -17.84
C GLU A 616 -18.45 -23.82 -18.16
N ILE A 617 -18.56 -22.56 -18.59
CA ILE A 617 -17.41 -21.68 -18.78
C ILE A 617 -16.75 -21.39 -17.43
N ILE A 618 -17.52 -21.04 -16.40
CA ILE A 618 -17.04 -20.75 -15.06
C ILE A 618 -16.31 -21.95 -14.44
N LYS A 619 -16.81 -23.17 -14.61
CA LYS A 619 -16.09 -24.37 -14.16
C LYS A 619 -14.71 -24.49 -14.79
N LYS A 620 -14.58 -24.16 -16.08
CA LYS A 620 -13.28 -24.14 -16.77
C LYS A 620 -12.38 -23.03 -16.24
N GLN A 621 -12.93 -21.83 -16.00
CA GLN A 621 -12.19 -20.71 -15.40
C GLN A 621 -11.67 -21.05 -14.01
N ILE A 622 -12.46 -21.68 -13.18
CA ILE A 622 -12.07 -22.13 -11.82
C ILE A 622 -10.99 -23.20 -11.89
N SER A 623 -11.15 -24.18 -12.80
CA SER A 623 -10.13 -25.22 -13.04
C SER A 623 -8.80 -24.62 -13.49
N PHE A 624 -8.84 -23.68 -14.40
CA PHE A 624 -7.67 -22.93 -14.90
C PHE A 624 -7.00 -22.16 -13.76
N MET A 625 -7.77 -21.42 -12.95
CA MET A 625 -7.22 -20.69 -11.82
C MET A 625 -6.59 -21.62 -10.80
N LYS A 626 -7.22 -22.75 -10.46
CA LYS A 626 -6.65 -23.75 -9.54
C LYS A 626 -5.31 -24.29 -10.03
N GLN A 627 -5.15 -24.47 -11.32
CA GLN A 627 -3.91 -24.93 -11.92
C GLN A 627 -2.78 -23.90 -11.83
N TYR A 628 -3.09 -22.61 -12.04
CA TYR A 628 -2.09 -21.56 -12.21
C TYR A 628 -2.07 -20.50 -11.09
N ARG A 629 -2.92 -20.61 -10.06
CA ARG A 629 -3.03 -19.56 -9.04
C ARG A 629 -1.73 -19.25 -8.28
N SER A 630 -0.87 -20.25 -8.11
CA SER A 630 0.46 -20.04 -7.51
C SER A 630 1.33 -19.16 -8.39
N LEU A 631 1.30 -19.38 -9.71
CA LEU A 631 2.02 -18.55 -10.67
C LEU A 631 1.46 -17.11 -10.70
N PHE A 632 0.14 -16.95 -10.76
CA PHE A 632 -0.48 -15.63 -10.75
C PHE A 632 -0.17 -14.83 -9.46
N GLN A 633 -0.27 -15.48 -8.30
CA GLN A 633 -0.15 -14.79 -7.01
C GLN A 633 1.30 -14.58 -6.56
N PHE A 634 2.22 -15.49 -6.92
CA PHE A 634 3.58 -15.52 -6.40
C PHE A 634 4.67 -15.48 -7.46
N GLY A 635 4.33 -15.53 -8.75
CA GLY A 635 5.30 -15.35 -9.84
C GLY A 635 5.80 -13.90 -9.94
N THR A 636 6.89 -13.72 -10.67
CA THR A 636 7.43 -12.39 -10.96
C THR A 636 6.55 -11.69 -11.99
N PHE A 637 6.01 -10.54 -11.64
CA PHE A 637 5.12 -9.76 -12.49
C PHE A 637 5.88 -8.74 -13.33
N TYR A 638 5.46 -8.58 -14.59
CA TYR A 638 5.98 -7.60 -15.54
C TYR A 638 4.84 -6.86 -16.22
N ARG A 639 4.92 -5.52 -16.23
CA ARG A 639 4.10 -4.67 -17.09
C ARG A 639 4.76 -4.59 -18.47
N LEU A 640 3.99 -4.84 -19.54
CA LEU A 640 4.47 -4.84 -20.92
C LEU A 640 3.93 -3.67 -21.73
N LYS A 641 2.62 -3.39 -21.62
CA LYS A 641 1.96 -2.25 -22.26
C LYS A 641 1.02 -1.56 -21.29
N SER A 642 1.12 -0.23 -21.26
CA SER A 642 0.36 0.60 -20.31
C SER A 642 -1.03 0.98 -20.85
N PRO A 643 -2.12 0.79 -20.07
CA PRO A 643 -3.45 1.25 -20.41
C PRO A 643 -3.60 2.77 -20.40
N PHE A 644 -2.61 3.50 -19.88
CA PHE A 644 -2.63 4.97 -19.82
C PHE A 644 -2.09 5.64 -21.08
N THR A 645 -1.42 4.90 -21.97
CA THR A 645 -0.74 5.44 -23.15
C THR A 645 -1.23 4.88 -24.48
N SER A 646 -2.02 3.80 -24.45
CA SER A 646 -2.52 3.14 -25.65
C SER A 646 -3.86 2.44 -25.41
N ASN A 647 -4.51 2.04 -26.53
CA ASN A 647 -5.70 1.19 -26.51
C ASN A 647 -5.38 -0.30 -26.27
N GLU A 648 -4.13 -0.60 -25.90
CA GLU A 648 -3.67 -1.94 -25.58
C GLU A 648 -3.11 -1.98 -24.17
N THR A 649 -3.42 -3.04 -23.44
CA THR A 649 -2.78 -3.36 -22.15
C THR A 649 -2.16 -4.74 -22.25
N ALA A 650 -0.97 -4.90 -21.71
CA ALA A 650 -0.37 -6.22 -21.56
C ALA A 650 0.50 -6.29 -20.31
N TRP A 651 0.44 -7.44 -19.67
CA TRP A 651 1.26 -7.81 -18.53
C TRP A 651 1.52 -9.31 -18.50
N MET A 652 2.46 -9.74 -17.71
CA MET A 652 2.75 -11.17 -17.58
C MET A 652 3.25 -11.53 -16.18
N VAL A 653 3.10 -12.80 -15.86
CA VAL A 653 3.73 -13.44 -14.70
C VAL A 653 4.66 -14.56 -15.18
N VAL A 654 5.82 -14.66 -14.55
CA VAL A 654 6.84 -15.67 -14.83
C VAL A 654 7.16 -16.43 -13.55
N SER A 655 7.23 -17.75 -13.60
CA SER A 655 7.66 -18.57 -12.47
C SER A 655 9.13 -18.28 -12.09
N HIS A 656 9.48 -18.45 -10.81
CA HIS A 656 10.85 -18.16 -10.35
C HIS A 656 11.92 -19.02 -11.02
N ASP A 657 11.57 -20.25 -11.37
CA ASP A 657 12.44 -21.18 -12.14
C ASP A 657 12.43 -20.93 -13.66
N LYS A 658 11.61 -19.96 -14.09
CA LYS A 658 11.41 -19.60 -15.50
C LYS A 658 10.96 -20.76 -16.41
N THR A 659 10.25 -21.74 -15.85
CA THR A 659 9.70 -22.86 -16.62
C THR A 659 8.31 -22.57 -17.18
N GLN A 660 7.62 -21.59 -16.62
CA GLN A 660 6.27 -21.22 -17.00
C GLN A 660 6.06 -19.70 -16.99
N ALA A 661 5.24 -19.22 -17.91
CA ALA A 661 4.77 -17.85 -17.91
C ALA A 661 3.34 -17.75 -18.45
N ILE A 662 2.60 -16.74 -18.00
CA ILE A 662 1.29 -16.41 -18.57
C ILE A 662 1.27 -14.92 -18.92
N VAL A 663 0.90 -14.62 -20.16
CA VAL A 663 0.76 -13.27 -20.69
C VAL A 663 -0.72 -12.95 -20.85
N GLY A 664 -1.17 -11.84 -20.26
CA GLY A 664 -2.48 -11.25 -20.53
C GLY A 664 -2.35 -10.11 -21.53
N TYR A 665 -3.08 -10.19 -22.63
CA TYR A 665 -3.19 -9.13 -23.63
C TYR A 665 -4.65 -8.68 -23.73
N TYR A 666 -4.88 -7.37 -23.74
CA TYR A 666 -6.20 -6.76 -23.72
C TYR A 666 -6.26 -5.59 -24.69
N ARG A 667 -7.39 -5.50 -25.41
CA ARG A 667 -7.70 -4.38 -26.30
C ARG A 667 -9.16 -3.93 -26.08
N PRO A 668 -9.37 -2.82 -25.37
CA PRO A 668 -10.72 -2.32 -25.06
C PRO A 668 -11.58 -2.00 -26.28
N LEU A 669 -11.02 -1.33 -27.28
CA LEU A 669 -11.75 -0.91 -28.47
C LEU A 669 -11.17 -1.55 -29.73
N GLN A 670 -12.04 -1.99 -30.64
CA GLN A 670 -11.64 -2.48 -31.95
C GLN A 670 -11.23 -1.32 -32.86
N GLU A 671 -10.07 -1.43 -33.45
CA GLU A 671 -9.57 -0.50 -34.47
C GLU A 671 -9.62 -1.16 -35.86
N VAL A 672 -9.75 -0.36 -36.91
CA VAL A 672 -9.86 -0.83 -38.29
C VAL A 672 -8.51 -0.69 -39.00
N ASN A 673 -8.14 -1.76 -39.72
CA ASN A 673 -6.94 -1.79 -40.58
C ASN A 673 -5.66 -1.38 -39.86
N VAL A 674 -5.43 -1.94 -38.70
CA VAL A 674 -4.24 -1.68 -37.89
C VAL A 674 -3.00 -2.36 -38.45
N GLY A 675 -1.83 -1.81 -38.11
CA GLY A 675 -0.55 -2.41 -38.44
C GLY A 675 -0.27 -3.75 -37.72
N TYR A 676 0.79 -4.44 -38.13
CA TYR A 676 1.26 -5.63 -37.43
C TYR A 676 1.64 -5.30 -35.99
N ARG A 677 1.20 -6.14 -35.04
CA ARG A 677 1.47 -5.99 -33.62
C ARG A 677 2.45 -7.05 -33.13
N ARG A 678 3.46 -6.60 -32.42
CA ARG A 678 4.42 -7.45 -31.72
C ARG A 678 4.46 -7.05 -30.25
N LEU A 679 4.53 -8.05 -29.38
CA LEU A 679 4.63 -7.88 -27.94
C LEU A 679 5.90 -8.54 -27.45
N PRO A 680 7.01 -7.81 -27.28
CA PRO A 680 8.20 -8.33 -26.62
C PRO A 680 7.85 -8.75 -25.19
N LEU A 681 8.23 -9.97 -24.81
CA LEU A 681 8.04 -10.52 -23.49
C LEU A 681 9.24 -10.18 -22.58
N LEU A 682 9.13 -10.45 -21.29
CA LEU A 682 10.17 -10.12 -20.31
C LEU A 682 10.38 -11.29 -19.34
N GLY A 683 11.58 -11.35 -18.78
CA GLY A 683 11.90 -12.22 -17.65
C GLY A 683 12.01 -13.71 -17.96
N LEU A 684 11.91 -14.11 -19.22
CA LEU A 684 12.14 -15.48 -19.64
C LEU A 684 13.63 -15.84 -19.53
N ASP A 685 13.93 -17.12 -19.67
CA ASP A 685 15.30 -17.58 -19.82
C ASP A 685 15.67 -17.60 -21.33
N GLU A 686 16.74 -16.93 -21.68
CA GLU A 686 17.15 -16.76 -23.10
C GLU A 686 17.43 -18.10 -23.79
N ASP A 687 17.97 -19.05 -23.04
CA ASP A 687 18.42 -20.35 -23.56
C ASP A 687 17.33 -21.44 -23.50
N LYS A 688 16.21 -21.19 -22.82
CA LYS A 688 15.10 -22.12 -22.73
C LYS A 688 14.16 -21.99 -23.93
N MET A 689 13.66 -23.14 -24.38
CA MET A 689 12.62 -23.23 -25.39
C MET A 689 11.24 -23.31 -24.71
N TYR A 690 10.29 -22.51 -25.17
CA TYR A 690 8.93 -22.44 -24.63
C TYR A 690 7.91 -22.86 -25.69
N HIS A 691 7.04 -23.78 -25.31
CA HIS A 691 5.85 -24.10 -26.08
C HIS A 691 4.78 -23.05 -25.91
N ILE A 692 4.36 -22.42 -27.01
CA ILE A 692 3.31 -21.39 -27.04
C ILE A 692 2.55 -21.45 -28.36
N ASN A 693 1.20 -21.53 -28.30
CA ASN A 693 0.33 -21.56 -29.48
C ASN A 693 0.69 -22.63 -30.54
N GLY A 694 1.20 -23.78 -30.10
CA GLY A 694 1.63 -24.87 -31.02
C GLY A 694 2.99 -24.65 -31.70
N LEU A 695 3.77 -23.69 -31.24
CA LEU A 695 5.14 -23.40 -31.66
C LEU A 695 6.09 -23.54 -30.48
N ASP A 696 7.29 -23.96 -30.75
CA ASP A 696 8.40 -23.96 -29.81
C ASP A 696 9.37 -22.84 -30.18
N LEU A 697 9.50 -21.85 -29.28
CA LEU A 697 10.28 -20.63 -29.49
C LEU A 697 11.25 -20.43 -28.34
N TYR A 698 12.48 -19.99 -28.65
CA TYR A 698 13.42 -19.63 -27.59
C TYR A 698 13.00 -18.39 -26.81
N GLY A 699 13.44 -18.29 -25.56
CA GLY A 699 13.14 -17.12 -24.72
C GLY A 699 13.71 -15.83 -25.29
N ASP A 700 14.90 -15.87 -25.92
CA ASP A 700 15.48 -14.70 -26.58
C ASP A 700 14.66 -14.24 -27.79
N GLU A 701 14.08 -15.15 -28.60
CA GLU A 701 13.17 -14.81 -29.69
C GLU A 701 11.93 -14.09 -29.14
N LEU A 702 11.32 -14.65 -28.09
CA LEU A 702 10.13 -14.08 -27.46
C LEU A 702 10.40 -12.70 -26.79
N MET A 703 11.60 -12.47 -26.26
CA MET A 703 11.97 -11.22 -25.64
C MET A 703 12.44 -10.16 -26.65
N ASN A 704 13.16 -10.53 -27.69
CA ASN A 704 13.75 -9.58 -28.66
C ASN A 704 12.88 -9.35 -29.90
N VAL A 705 12.29 -10.42 -30.47
CA VAL A 705 11.39 -10.33 -31.63
C VAL A 705 9.95 -10.04 -31.16
N GLY A 706 9.54 -10.71 -30.08
CA GLY A 706 8.23 -10.56 -29.49
C GLY A 706 7.16 -11.50 -30.04
N LEU A 707 6.14 -11.71 -29.25
CA LEU A 707 4.96 -12.48 -29.61
C LEU A 707 4.17 -11.75 -30.70
N ILE A 708 3.82 -12.45 -31.77
CA ILE A 708 2.97 -11.89 -32.83
C ILE A 708 1.52 -11.90 -32.33
N ILE A 709 0.93 -10.72 -32.23
CA ILE A 709 -0.49 -10.54 -31.92
C ILE A 709 -1.23 -10.48 -33.25
N SER A 710 -1.77 -11.62 -33.66
CA SER A 710 -2.63 -11.69 -34.85
C SER A 710 -4.07 -11.43 -34.45
N ASP A 711 -4.61 -10.33 -34.93
CA ASP A 711 -6.04 -10.08 -34.97
C ASP A 711 -6.42 -9.68 -36.41
N SER A 712 -7.54 -10.17 -36.87
CA SER A 712 -8.06 -9.80 -38.18
C SER A 712 -9.20 -8.82 -37.97
N SER A 713 -8.98 -7.58 -38.31
CA SER A 713 -10.02 -6.56 -38.33
C SER A 713 -10.81 -6.48 -39.63
N CYS A 714 -10.45 -7.32 -40.64
CA CYS A 714 -11.02 -7.31 -41.97
C CYS A 714 -11.30 -8.72 -42.47
N GLY A 715 -12.38 -8.89 -43.22
CA GLY A 715 -12.73 -10.13 -43.87
C GLY A 715 -13.63 -11.07 -43.05
N GLU A 716 -13.72 -12.34 -43.47
CA GLU A 716 -14.59 -13.33 -42.83
C GLU A 716 -14.06 -13.93 -41.53
N ASN A 717 -12.79 -13.74 -41.23
CA ASN A 717 -12.19 -14.25 -40.01
C ASN A 717 -12.47 -13.30 -38.84
N LYS A 718 -13.44 -13.68 -38.02
CA LYS A 718 -13.85 -12.90 -36.84
C LYS A 718 -13.11 -13.25 -35.57
N ASN A 719 -12.12 -14.14 -35.60
CA ASN A 719 -11.34 -14.50 -34.43
C ASN A 719 -10.44 -13.34 -33.98
N GLY A 720 -10.61 -12.88 -32.77
CA GLY A 720 -9.86 -11.76 -32.21
C GLY A 720 -10.39 -10.38 -32.60
N CYS A 721 -11.62 -10.28 -33.07
CA CYS A 721 -12.30 -9.03 -33.44
C CYS A 721 -13.37 -8.64 -32.41
N GLY A 722 -13.67 -7.33 -32.36
CA GLY A 722 -14.67 -6.74 -31.49
C GLY A 722 -14.07 -6.03 -30.29
N ASP A 723 -14.92 -5.22 -29.63
CA ASP A 723 -14.55 -4.49 -28.43
C ASP A 723 -14.37 -5.46 -27.24
N TYR A 724 -13.59 -5.01 -26.26
CA TYR A 724 -13.28 -5.74 -25.03
C TYR A 724 -12.59 -7.09 -25.27
N TYR A 725 -11.76 -7.17 -26.32
CA TYR A 725 -10.98 -8.35 -26.64
C TYR A 725 -9.90 -8.61 -25.59
N SER A 726 -9.75 -9.87 -25.22
CA SER A 726 -8.64 -10.32 -24.38
C SER A 726 -8.14 -11.69 -24.83
N LYS A 727 -6.86 -11.97 -24.57
CA LYS A 727 -6.25 -13.27 -24.79
C LYS A 727 -5.18 -13.57 -23.76
N LEU A 728 -5.19 -14.80 -23.25
CA LEU A 728 -4.10 -15.33 -22.45
C LEU A 728 -3.19 -16.19 -23.33
N TYR A 729 -1.89 -15.99 -23.17
CA TYR A 729 -0.87 -16.84 -23.79
C TYR A 729 -0.14 -17.59 -22.66
N ILE A 730 -0.14 -18.90 -22.75
CA ILE A 730 0.46 -19.77 -21.75
C ILE A 730 1.76 -20.31 -22.35
N LEU A 731 2.86 -20.06 -21.66
CA LEU A 731 4.19 -20.54 -22.00
C LEU A 731 4.57 -21.65 -21.02
N LYS A 732 5.07 -22.75 -21.56
CA LYS A 732 5.68 -23.84 -20.78
C LYS A 732 6.99 -24.22 -21.43
N GLU A 733 8.03 -24.48 -20.61
CA GLU A 733 9.28 -25.01 -21.09
C GLU A 733 9.00 -26.26 -21.93
N ALA A 734 9.52 -26.30 -23.16
CA ALA A 734 9.42 -27.46 -24.05
C ALA A 734 10.31 -28.59 -23.51
N GLU A 735 9.85 -29.84 -23.65
CA GLU A 735 10.60 -31.04 -23.22
C GLU A 735 11.84 -31.28 -24.07
#